data_f5eb2991e2fc4bc79c54fb09db4ca45f
#
_entry.id   f5eb2991e2fc4bc79c54fb09db4ca45f
#
_cell.length_a   1.000
_cell.length_b   1.000
_cell.length_c   1.000
_cell.angle_alpha   90.00
_cell.angle_beta   90.00
_cell.angle_gamma   90.00
#
_symmetry.space_group_name_H-M   'P 1'
#
loop_
_entity.id
_entity.type
_entity.pdbx_description
1 polymer ?
#
loop_
_entity_poly.entity_id
_entity_poly.type
_entity_poly.pdbx_seq_one_letter_code
_entity_poly.pdbx_strand_id
1 'polypeptide(L)'
;AAARPLVSDDGTVLMGRARHFADLFDRYHVWRPDIIASWAAGQIVDSSDRYEVEQFALWHGLRRHINLPSPPERWSAALTRFENADIPLRDEWPNRERLSVFGMTAFPGGMRYVEVVQAIARHVDVTLYLVHGFDDDVLRDVHERADFRSELLQMWGGLPLANAPVIQELLARADDIDPRTTDVATPTSLLSALQHTLRRDEVVATPDSTPPSVVEHWCHGPMRQAEVLRDAIQHDLENSPADNPLRESEILVVCSDIELFAPLIRTAFGASRVDATESPQPALAYRISDPRLSAEGAYLRAIRQALQLVRSRCTRTEVLSLLEAPPVAARRRLGSDELDIIAAWSRDAGVRWGLSAEHRHQFGLDAVGGINTWQAGLERLYLGVAVLNPNLRDVRHLLPVEVPAGRIDLLGNLTEIVVALEEASRFTSEPRLLSEWLTWCDQFISTFVEPLGEDLHEASRVTRALTELRQVADSIDVAITYPDFIAVLEDSWSSSGSVSRLLTGGITVTSADTLRWTPFRYVYVLGFDDEAFSRPEWGPDDLRRREKRVGDISPNDDARSRLSELILSTKERLTVFRNYRDLSNNIEVEFGTAFAEYRQALAGITGGSDPLVVEHPRHGFSRENFDPESPTFAQLRAARVVKGPWSHSELDHRIVIGATPQRTSPDIRVPLATAATRELTVRELAQFLRDPVATHLSAALGIRHNSLRSEEYNDLELELQRRDLPQVIRRLFDFANRDEGSTDGARQSLVQSGDIPPEHFGGSRELSERAEQFAEAYQEIVRGTQRSNIRLYLPLEGLTVIDDIEVLRRDTTVIVPFVQTSNLRLRHVFAPWVQALVVRASTPDSSPVELCVVTLREEEVVNERLPVL
;
A
#
# COMPACT_ATOMS: atom_id res chain seq x y z
N ALA A 1 -39.67 -9.85 -8.32
CA ALA A 1 -39.20 -9.86 -9.71
C ALA A 1 -38.25 -8.68 -10.00
N ALA A 2 -38.61 -7.45 -9.61
CA ALA A 2 -37.79 -6.24 -9.85
C ALA A 2 -36.44 -6.24 -9.13
N ALA A 3 -36.28 -6.93 -8.00
CA ALA A 3 -35.06 -7.00 -7.22
C ALA A 3 -34.07 -8.11 -7.64
N ARG A 4 -34.46 -8.98 -8.60
CA ARG A 4 -33.60 -10.08 -9.07
C ARG A 4 -32.15 -9.67 -9.47
N PRO A 5 -31.92 -8.54 -10.16
CA PRO A 5 -30.57 -8.14 -10.52
C PRO A 5 -29.72 -7.67 -9.33
N LEU A 6 -30.32 -7.39 -8.18
CA LEU A 6 -29.65 -6.89 -6.99
C LEU A 6 -29.42 -7.96 -5.92
N VAL A 7 -29.89 -9.17 -6.13
CA VAL A 7 -29.86 -10.25 -5.15
C VAL A 7 -29.23 -11.47 -5.80
N SER A 8 -28.32 -12.14 -5.11
CA SER A 8 -27.72 -13.41 -5.49
C SER A 8 -28.73 -14.56 -5.33
N ASP A 9 -28.40 -15.75 -5.83
CA ASP A 9 -29.30 -16.95 -5.79
C ASP A 9 -29.61 -17.38 -4.33
N ASP A 10 -28.79 -17.04 -3.37
CA ASP A 10 -28.98 -17.28 -1.94
C ASP A 10 -29.75 -16.19 -1.21
N GLY A 11 -30.19 -15.16 -1.91
CA GLY A 11 -30.97 -14.03 -1.36
C GLY A 11 -30.13 -12.89 -0.79
N THR A 12 -28.79 -12.93 -0.92
CA THR A 12 -27.90 -11.86 -0.45
C THR A 12 -27.97 -10.66 -1.38
N VAL A 13 -28.01 -9.45 -0.83
CA VAL A 13 -27.99 -8.21 -1.62
C VAL A 13 -26.60 -7.98 -2.22
N LEU A 14 -26.55 -7.78 -3.52
CA LEU A 14 -25.31 -7.46 -4.24
C LEU A 14 -25.08 -5.94 -4.23
N MET A 15 -24.43 -5.45 -3.17
CA MET A 15 -24.27 -4.01 -2.91
C MET A 15 -23.53 -3.29 -4.05
N GLY A 16 -22.51 -3.91 -4.65
CA GLY A 16 -21.81 -3.34 -5.81
C GLY A 16 -22.73 -3.09 -7.01
N ARG A 17 -23.70 -3.99 -7.26
CA ARG A 17 -24.73 -3.77 -8.29
C ARG A 17 -25.75 -2.72 -7.87
N ALA A 18 -26.17 -2.72 -6.62
CA ALA A 18 -27.07 -1.71 -6.11
C ALA A 18 -26.49 -0.31 -6.26
N ARG A 19 -25.21 -0.14 -5.91
CA ARG A 19 -24.45 1.09 -6.10
C ARG A 19 -24.35 1.48 -7.57
N HIS A 20 -24.01 0.55 -8.45
CA HIS A 20 -23.95 0.81 -9.88
C HIS A 20 -25.25 1.36 -10.44
N PHE A 21 -26.40 0.77 -10.07
CA PHE A 21 -27.70 1.30 -10.51
C PHE A 21 -28.05 2.64 -9.85
N ALA A 22 -27.69 2.86 -8.60
CA ALA A 22 -27.86 4.15 -7.94
C ALA A 22 -27.05 5.23 -8.66
N ASP A 23 -25.81 4.97 -9.03
CA ASP A 23 -24.95 5.88 -9.80
C ASP A 23 -25.54 6.16 -11.20
N LEU A 24 -26.13 5.15 -11.87
CA LEU A 24 -26.82 5.35 -13.13
C LEU A 24 -28.04 6.26 -12.96
N PHE A 25 -28.87 6.03 -11.94
CA PHE A 25 -30.06 6.84 -11.69
C PHE A 25 -29.68 8.28 -11.31
N ASP A 26 -28.64 8.48 -10.52
CA ASP A 26 -28.16 9.82 -10.19
C ASP A 26 -27.71 10.56 -11.45
N ARG A 27 -26.96 9.89 -12.33
CA ARG A 27 -26.59 10.44 -13.64
C ARG A 27 -27.81 10.77 -14.50
N TYR A 28 -28.83 9.90 -14.56
CA TYR A 28 -30.03 10.17 -15.34
C TYR A 28 -30.87 11.33 -14.78
N HIS A 29 -30.85 11.57 -13.47
CA HIS A 29 -31.48 12.76 -12.91
C HIS A 29 -30.91 14.05 -13.51
N VAL A 30 -29.65 14.06 -13.88
CA VAL A 30 -28.96 15.23 -14.46
C VAL A 30 -29.01 15.21 -15.99
N TRP A 31 -28.62 14.08 -16.60
CA TRP A 31 -28.34 13.98 -18.03
C TRP A 31 -29.53 13.51 -18.88
N ARG A 32 -30.50 12.82 -18.28
CA ARG A 32 -31.67 12.24 -18.93
C ARG A 32 -32.95 12.42 -18.10
N PRO A 33 -33.24 13.65 -17.71
CA PRO A 33 -34.39 13.95 -16.88
C PRO A 33 -35.73 13.59 -17.53
N ASP A 34 -35.80 13.58 -18.85
CA ASP A 34 -36.95 13.17 -19.65
C ASP A 34 -37.24 11.66 -19.51
N ILE A 35 -36.21 10.81 -19.49
CA ILE A 35 -36.37 9.39 -19.20
C ILE A 35 -36.93 9.20 -17.79
N ILE A 36 -36.38 9.89 -16.80
CA ILE A 36 -36.88 9.84 -15.42
C ILE A 36 -38.31 10.35 -15.32
N ALA A 37 -38.68 11.41 -16.04
CA ALA A 37 -40.05 11.92 -16.05
C ALA A 37 -41.02 10.91 -16.70
N SER A 38 -40.63 10.26 -17.78
CA SER A 38 -41.37 9.17 -18.40
C SER A 38 -41.55 8.00 -17.45
N TRP A 39 -40.52 7.60 -16.74
CA TRP A 39 -40.60 6.55 -15.74
C TRP A 39 -41.49 6.95 -14.55
N ALA A 40 -41.46 8.20 -14.13
CA ALA A 40 -42.39 8.72 -13.10
C ALA A 40 -43.86 8.66 -13.53
N ALA A 41 -44.14 8.86 -14.82
CA ALA A 41 -45.44 8.68 -15.45
C ALA A 41 -45.80 7.21 -15.69
N GLY A 42 -44.93 6.24 -15.37
CA GLY A 42 -45.19 4.81 -15.58
C GLY A 42 -44.94 4.34 -17.01
N GLN A 43 -44.20 5.12 -17.82
CA GLN A 43 -43.93 4.83 -19.23
C GLN A 43 -42.45 4.49 -19.46
N ILE A 44 -42.20 3.44 -20.25
CA ILE A 44 -40.87 3.07 -20.76
C ILE A 44 -40.70 3.77 -22.10
N VAL A 45 -39.57 4.43 -22.32
CA VAL A 45 -39.28 5.15 -23.57
C VAL A 45 -39.01 4.16 -24.71
N ASP A 46 -38.21 3.14 -24.47
CA ASP A 46 -37.93 2.07 -25.40
C ASP A 46 -38.08 0.71 -24.73
N SER A 47 -39.25 0.09 -24.96
CA SER A 47 -39.56 -1.23 -24.43
C SER A 47 -38.78 -2.38 -25.09
N SER A 48 -38.05 -2.13 -26.18
CA SER A 48 -37.18 -3.12 -26.81
C SER A 48 -35.82 -3.21 -26.19
N ASP A 49 -35.41 -2.17 -25.43
CA ASP A 49 -34.15 -2.17 -24.71
C ASP A 49 -34.31 -2.85 -23.35
N ARG A 50 -33.69 -4.03 -23.23
CA ARG A 50 -33.72 -4.82 -22.01
C ARG A 50 -33.16 -4.06 -20.79
N TYR A 51 -32.16 -3.21 -20.99
CA TYR A 51 -31.56 -2.45 -19.91
C TYR A 51 -32.51 -1.38 -19.36
N GLU A 52 -33.24 -0.68 -20.22
CA GLU A 52 -34.26 0.26 -19.76
C GLU A 52 -35.38 -0.44 -19.02
N VAL A 53 -35.85 -1.58 -19.53
CA VAL A 53 -36.94 -2.35 -18.87
C VAL A 53 -36.53 -2.76 -17.45
N GLU A 54 -35.28 -3.24 -17.29
CA GLU A 54 -34.74 -3.64 -15.99
C GLU A 54 -34.58 -2.44 -15.04
N GLN A 55 -34.00 -1.37 -15.53
CA GLN A 55 -33.74 -0.16 -14.75
C GLN A 55 -35.05 0.54 -14.38
N PHE A 56 -36.01 0.62 -15.27
CA PHE A 56 -37.37 1.12 -14.99
C PHE A 56 -38.01 0.38 -13.83
N ALA A 57 -37.96 -0.96 -13.86
CA ALA A 57 -38.56 -1.78 -12.80
C ALA A 57 -37.90 -1.51 -11.43
N LEU A 58 -36.57 -1.37 -11.40
CA LEU A 58 -35.81 -1.04 -10.19
C LEU A 58 -36.14 0.38 -9.71
N TRP A 59 -36.07 1.36 -10.60
CA TRP A 59 -36.34 2.75 -10.26
C TRP A 59 -37.78 2.94 -9.75
N HIS A 60 -38.73 2.29 -10.39
CA HIS A 60 -40.14 2.36 -9.98
C HIS A 60 -40.38 1.68 -8.62
N GLY A 61 -39.64 0.60 -8.31
CA GLY A 61 -39.64 -0.01 -6.99
C GLY A 61 -39.07 0.93 -5.92
N LEU A 62 -37.91 1.53 -6.20
CA LEU A 62 -37.25 2.51 -5.33
C LEU A 62 -38.14 3.75 -5.09
N ARG A 63 -38.77 4.26 -6.15
CA ARG A 63 -39.66 5.42 -6.09
C ARG A 63 -40.85 5.21 -5.17
N ARG A 64 -41.45 4.00 -5.22
CA ARG A 64 -42.57 3.63 -4.32
C ARG A 64 -42.15 3.52 -2.87
N HIS A 65 -40.90 3.07 -2.64
CA HIS A 65 -40.38 2.95 -1.28
C HIS A 65 -40.03 4.32 -0.70
N ILE A 66 -39.33 5.17 -1.44
CA ILE A 66 -38.93 6.52 -1.01
C ILE A 66 -40.17 7.46 -0.89
N ASN A 67 -41.15 7.29 -1.74
CA ASN A 67 -42.40 8.09 -1.78
C ASN A 67 -42.19 9.62 -1.82
N LEU A 68 -41.10 10.08 -2.45
CA LEU A 68 -40.77 11.49 -2.65
C LEU A 68 -40.63 11.80 -4.14
N PRO A 69 -40.91 13.01 -4.62
CA PRO A 69 -40.63 13.42 -5.99
C PRO A 69 -39.14 13.31 -6.29
N SER A 70 -38.83 12.78 -7.48
CA SER A 70 -37.44 12.68 -7.98
C SER A 70 -36.82 14.07 -8.16
N PRO A 71 -35.48 14.20 -8.18
CA PRO A 71 -34.80 15.47 -8.44
C PRO A 71 -35.32 16.20 -9.70
N PRO A 72 -35.51 15.55 -10.87
CA PRO A 72 -36.09 16.22 -12.04
C PRO A 72 -37.52 16.74 -11.83
N GLU A 73 -38.38 16.00 -11.11
CA GLU A 73 -39.74 16.45 -10.81
C GLU A 73 -39.73 17.69 -9.89
N ARG A 74 -38.90 17.66 -8.82
CA ARG A 74 -38.73 18.80 -7.92
C ARG A 74 -38.20 20.03 -8.63
N TRP A 75 -37.23 19.79 -9.51
CA TRP A 75 -36.62 20.83 -10.32
C TRP A 75 -37.63 21.51 -11.27
N SER A 76 -38.40 20.73 -12.01
CA SER A 76 -39.44 21.24 -12.89
C SER A 76 -40.50 22.02 -12.12
N ALA A 77 -40.94 21.53 -10.96
CA ALA A 77 -41.85 22.23 -10.10
C ALA A 77 -41.28 23.55 -9.57
N ALA A 78 -39.96 23.58 -9.21
CA ALA A 78 -39.29 24.81 -8.78
C ALA A 78 -39.24 25.84 -9.92
N LEU A 79 -38.83 25.45 -11.12
CA LEU A 79 -38.78 26.33 -12.29
C LEU A 79 -40.16 26.95 -12.59
N THR A 80 -41.23 26.15 -12.59
CA THR A 80 -42.57 26.63 -12.80
C THR A 80 -42.98 27.66 -11.74
N ARG A 81 -42.60 27.47 -10.47
CA ARG A 81 -42.87 28.43 -9.39
C ARG A 81 -42.08 29.73 -9.57
N PHE A 82 -40.78 29.61 -10.01
CA PHE A 82 -40.00 30.80 -10.36
C PHE A 82 -40.60 31.58 -11.53
N GLU A 83 -41.08 30.89 -12.57
CA GLU A 83 -41.69 31.49 -13.75
C GLU A 83 -43.00 32.21 -13.42
N ASN A 84 -43.81 31.67 -12.51
CA ASN A 84 -45.06 32.24 -12.08
C ASN A 84 -44.93 33.34 -10.99
N ALA A 85 -43.70 33.68 -10.61
CA ALA A 85 -43.40 34.59 -9.52
C ALA A 85 -44.03 34.21 -8.15
N ASP A 86 -44.31 32.90 -7.95
CA ASP A 86 -44.91 32.38 -6.72
C ASP A 86 -43.93 32.27 -5.55
N ILE A 87 -42.65 32.57 -5.79
CA ILE A 87 -41.61 32.60 -4.78
C ILE A 87 -41.01 34.02 -4.74
N PRO A 88 -41.27 34.80 -3.68
CA PRO A 88 -40.56 36.04 -3.45
C PRO A 88 -39.12 35.72 -2.98
N LEU A 89 -38.18 35.59 -3.93
CA LEU A 89 -36.75 35.37 -3.63
C LEU A 89 -36.20 36.40 -2.62
N ARG A 90 -36.80 37.59 -2.57
CA ARG A 90 -36.45 38.66 -1.61
C ARG A 90 -36.74 38.26 -0.17
N ASP A 91 -37.79 37.47 0.09
CA ASP A 91 -38.16 37.04 1.45
C ASP A 91 -37.28 35.85 1.93
N GLU A 92 -36.92 34.94 1.03
CA GLU A 92 -36.03 33.80 1.35
C GLU A 92 -34.55 34.18 1.26
N TRP A 93 -34.19 35.16 0.41
CA TRP A 93 -32.84 35.72 0.28
C TRP A 93 -32.79 37.21 0.58
N PRO A 94 -33.06 37.64 1.79
CA PRO A 94 -33.06 39.06 2.12
C PRO A 94 -31.63 39.63 1.88
N ASN A 95 -31.58 40.78 1.20
CA ASN A 95 -30.36 41.53 0.86
C ASN A 95 -29.46 40.91 -0.22
N ARG A 96 -29.97 40.03 -1.07
CA ARG A 96 -29.19 39.55 -2.22
C ARG A 96 -29.75 40.05 -3.53
N GLU A 97 -29.14 41.10 -4.06
CA GLU A 97 -29.50 41.71 -5.34
C GLU A 97 -28.73 41.15 -6.52
N ARG A 98 -27.62 40.40 -6.25
CA ARG A 98 -26.74 39.89 -7.29
C ARG A 98 -26.33 38.42 -7.01
N LEU A 99 -26.30 37.62 -8.08
CA LEU A 99 -25.73 36.27 -8.13
C LEU A 99 -24.57 36.26 -9.11
N SER A 100 -23.39 35.87 -8.63
CA SER A 100 -22.22 35.65 -9.48
C SER A 100 -21.91 34.15 -9.54
N VAL A 101 -21.87 33.59 -10.74
CA VAL A 101 -21.55 32.19 -11.00
C VAL A 101 -20.16 32.13 -11.62
N PHE A 102 -19.25 31.41 -10.98
CA PHE A 102 -17.85 31.34 -11.38
C PHE A 102 -17.35 29.88 -11.45
N GLY A 103 -16.43 29.62 -12.39
CA GLY A 103 -15.74 28.32 -12.49
C GLY A 103 -16.56 27.22 -13.15
N MET A 104 -17.59 27.54 -13.91
CA MET A 104 -18.34 26.57 -14.70
C MET A 104 -17.50 26.09 -15.90
N THR A 105 -17.16 24.82 -15.89
CA THR A 105 -16.35 24.18 -16.96
C THR A 105 -17.13 23.18 -17.78
N ALA A 106 -18.31 22.74 -17.30
CA ALA A 106 -19.21 21.82 -17.98
C ALA A 106 -20.66 22.17 -17.70
N PHE A 107 -21.54 21.80 -18.61
CA PHE A 107 -23.01 22.05 -18.53
C PHE A 107 -23.76 20.72 -18.60
N PRO A 108 -23.70 19.87 -17.57
CA PRO A 108 -24.39 18.58 -17.56
C PRO A 108 -25.91 18.79 -17.63
N GLY A 109 -26.56 18.11 -18.58
CA GLY A 109 -27.97 18.35 -18.91
C GLY A 109 -28.22 19.51 -19.91
N GLY A 110 -27.13 20.11 -20.41
CA GLY A 110 -27.16 21.00 -21.58
C GLY A 110 -28.03 22.26 -21.39
N MET A 111 -29.03 22.45 -22.26
CA MET A 111 -29.85 23.66 -22.33
C MET A 111 -30.64 23.98 -21.06
N ARG A 112 -30.79 23.04 -20.13
CA ARG A 112 -31.44 23.31 -18.83
C ARG A 112 -30.72 24.36 -18.01
N TYR A 113 -29.41 24.49 -18.13
CA TYR A 113 -28.69 25.57 -17.47
C TYR A 113 -29.16 26.95 -17.95
N VAL A 114 -29.46 27.10 -19.24
CA VAL A 114 -30.01 28.35 -19.79
C VAL A 114 -31.35 28.66 -19.16
N GLU A 115 -32.27 27.69 -19.09
CA GLU A 115 -33.57 27.83 -18.48
C GLU A 115 -33.48 28.27 -17.00
N VAL A 116 -32.58 27.65 -16.24
CA VAL A 116 -32.34 27.99 -14.83
C VAL A 116 -31.82 29.39 -14.65
N VAL A 117 -30.77 29.73 -15.40
CA VAL A 117 -30.17 31.07 -15.32
C VAL A 117 -31.18 32.12 -15.68
N GLN A 118 -32.02 31.90 -16.69
CA GLN A 118 -33.06 32.80 -17.08
C GLN A 118 -34.17 32.94 -16.03
N ALA A 119 -34.59 31.83 -15.42
CA ALA A 119 -35.60 31.87 -14.38
C ALA A 119 -35.12 32.70 -13.17
N ILE A 120 -33.86 32.54 -12.79
CA ILE A 120 -33.23 33.29 -11.69
C ILE A 120 -33.02 34.77 -12.08
N ALA A 121 -32.54 35.03 -13.33
CA ALA A 121 -32.27 36.39 -13.81
C ALA A 121 -33.48 37.29 -13.88
N ARG A 122 -34.69 36.72 -13.88
CA ARG A 122 -35.94 37.53 -13.78
C ARG A 122 -36.10 38.21 -12.40
N HIS A 123 -35.36 37.76 -11.39
CA HIS A 123 -35.52 38.19 -10.00
C HIS A 123 -34.27 38.86 -9.41
N VAL A 124 -33.10 38.54 -9.90
CA VAL A 124 -31.82 39.05 -9.41
C VAL A 124 -30.86 39.28 -10.56
N ASP A 125 -29.91 40.21 -10.39
CA ASP A 125 -28.82 40.37 -11.38
C ASP A 125 -27.90 39.15 -11.38
N VAL A 126 -27.81 38.44 -12.50
CA VAL A 126 -26.96 37.27 -12.66
C VAL A 126 -25.75 37.61 -13.51
N THR A 127 -24.57 37.46 -12.97
CA THR A 127 -23.30 37.58 -13.69
C THR A 127 -22.65 36.21 -13.83
N LEU A 128 -22.39 35.76 -15.05
CA LEU A 128 -21.72 34.49 -15.36
C LEU A 128 -20.27 34.76 -15.79
N TYR A 129 -19.31 34.11 -15.13
CA TYR A 129 -17.92 34.10 -15.52
C TYR A 129 -17.62 32.75 -16.20
N LEU A 130 -17.70 32.74 -17.51
CA LEU A 130 -17.53 31.55 -18.32
C LEU A 130 -16.13 31.50 -18.92
N VAL A 131 -15.50 30.33 -18.87
CA VAL A 131 -14.21 30.05 -19.52
C VAL A 131 -14.44 28.98 -20.58
N HIS A 132 -14.05 29.26 -21.81
CA HIS A 132 -14.10 28.31 -22.92
C HIS A 132 -12.81 28.34 -23.75
N GLY A 133 -12.56 27.26 -24.50
CA GLY A 133 -11.31 27.07 -25.27
C GLY A 133 -11.28 27.69 -26.64
N PHE A 134 -12.41 28.27 -27.15
CA PHE A 134 -12.50 28.79 -28.52
C PHE A 134 -12.40 30.31 -28.55
N ASP A 135 -11.90 30.85 -29.65
CA ASP A 135 -12.11 32.23 -29.97
C ASP A 135 -13.59 32.46 -30.39
N ASP A 136 -14.09 33.69 -30.19
CA ASP A 136 -15.50 34.05 -30.43
C ASP A 136 -16.02 33.70 -31.83
N ASP A 137 -15.15 33.79 -32.84
CA ASP A 137 -15.53 33.43 -34.23
C ASP A 137 -15.70 31.93 -34.40
N VAL A 138 -14.86 31.14 -33.76
CA VAL A 138 -14.97 29.67 -33.78
C VAL A 138 -16.15 29.20 -32.92
N LEU A 139 -16.34 29.82 -31.76
CA LEU A 139 -17.47 29.49 -30.87
C LEU A 139 -18.81 29.66 -31.58
N ARG A 140 -18.96 30.67 -32.41
CA ARG A 140 -20.23 30.92 -33.13
C ARG A 140 -20.60 29.83 -34.11
N ASP A 141 -19.60 29.28 -34.82
CA ASP A 141 -19.86 28.38 -35.93
C ASP A 141 -19.51 26.91 -35.64
N VAL A 142 -18.86 26.64 -34.51
CA VAL A 142 -18.23 25.34 -34.25
C VAL A 142 -19.24 24.17 -34.25
N HIS A 143 -20.49 24.38 -33.82
CA HIS A 143 -21.48 23.32 -33.77
C HIS A 143 -22.18 23.06 -35.11
N GLU A 144 -22.11 24.00 -36.03
CA GLU A 144 -22.65 23.90 -37.38
C GLU A 144 -21.63 23.28 -38.35
N ARG A 145 -20.36 23.17 -37.97
CA ARG A 145 -19.30 22.62 -38.81
C ARG A 145 -19.40 21.10 -38.86
N ALA A 146 -19.50 20.56 -40.06
CA ALA A 146 -19.46 19.12 -40.28
C ALA A 146 -18.04 18.53 -40.15
N ASP A 147 -17.01 19.33 -40.50
CA ASP A 147 -15.60 18.95 -40.51
C ASP A 147 -14.73 20.01 -39.86
N PHE A 148 -13.80 19.57 -39.03
CA PHE A 148 -12.74 20.39 -38.45
C PHE A 148 -11.50 20.39 -39.35
N ARG A 149 -10.77 21.51 -39.38
CA ARG A 149 -9.51 21.62 -40.12
C ARG A 149 -8.38 20.96 -39.34
N SER A 150 -8.49 20.94 -38.00
CA SER A 150 -7.53 20.38 -37.09
C SER A 150 -7.99 19.05 -36.56
N GLU A 151 -7.24 17.98 -36.81
CA GLU A 151 -7.47 16.66 -36.22
C GLU A 151 -7.36 16.73 -34.69
N LEU A 152 -6.48 17.60 -34.15
CA LEU A 152 -6.33 17.77 -32.70
C LEU A 152 -7.62 18.27 -32.07
N LEU A 153 -8.27 19.29 -32.67
CA LEU A 153 -9.53 19.80 -32.15
C LEU A 153 -10.66 18.79 -32.24
N GLN A 154 -10.69 18.01 -33.32
CA GLN A 154 -11.66 16.93 -33.49
C GLN A 154 -11.52 15.86 -32.37
N MET A 155 -10.27 15.51 -32.00
CA MET A 155 -10.00 14.48 -31.00
C MET A 155 -10.09 14.99 -29.54
N TRP A 156 -9.68 16.24 -29.31
CA TRP A 156 -9.52 16.79 -27.94
C TRP A 156 -10.53 17.91 -27.60
N GLY A 157 -11.32 18.33 -28.55
CA GLY A 157 -12.33 19.37 -28.38
C GLY A 157 -13.65 18.90 -27.75
N GLY A 158 -13.77 17.64 -27.31
CA GLY A 158 -15.03 17.03 -26.89
C GLY A 158 -15.86 17.87 -25.92
N LEU A 159 -15.30 18.34 -24.81
CA LEU A 159 -16.00 19.17 -23.82
C LEU A 159 -16.30 20.60 -24.32
N PRO A 160 -15.33 21.35 -24.88
CA PRO A 160 -15.64 22.64 -25.49
C PRO A 160 -16.73 22.57 -26.57
N LEU A 161 -16.69 21.52 -27.40
CA LEU A 161 -17.70 21.31 -28.44
C LEU A 161 -19.09 20.98 -27.87
N ALA A 162 -19.16 20.14 -26.84
CA ALA A 162 -20.40 19.81 -26.15
C ALA A 162 -21.03 21.01 -25.41
N ASN A 163 -20.20 21.94 -24.95
CA ASN A 163 -20.62 23.15 -24.22
C ASN A 163 -20.97 24.31 -25.15
N ALA A 164 -20.44 24.35 -26.37
CA ALA A 164 -20.57 25.50 -27.28
C ALA A 164 -22.03 25.92 -27.51
N PRO A 165 -23.01 25.03 -27.77
CA PRO A 165 -24.42 25.45 -27.96
C PRO A 165 -25.01 26.11 -26.70
N VAL A 166 -24.64 25.63 -25.51
CA VAL A 166 -25.12 26.20 -24.25
C VAL A 166 -24.55 27.61 -24.04
N ILE A 167 -23.24 27.76 -24.27
CA ILE A 167 -22.54 29.05 -24.15
C ILE A 167 -23.13 30.05 -25.17
N GLN A 168 -23.32 29.65 -26.41
CA GLN A 168 -23.94 30.49 -27.45
C GLN A 168 -25.33 30.98 -27.05
N GLU A 169 -26.17 30.10 -26.53
CA GLU A 169 -27.52 30.49 -26.10
C GLU A 169 -27.50 31.41 -24.87
N LEU A 170 -26.56 31.21 -23.95
CA LEU A 170 -26.35 32.11 -22.80
C LEU A 170 -25.90 33.50 -23.29
N LEU A 171 -24.95 33.54 -24.25
CA LEU A 171 -24.48 34.80 -24.84
C LEU A 171 -25.59 35.53 -25.64
N ALA A 172 -26.40 34.78 -26.38
CA ALA A 172 -27.53 35.34 -27.16
C ALA A 172 -28.59 35.99 -26.29
N ARG A 173 -28.71 35.59 -25.01
CA ARG A 173 -29.69 36.08 -24.04
C ARG A 173 -29.11 37.02 -23.00
N ALA A 174 -27.80 37.28 -23.03
CA ALA A 174 -27.18 38.21 -22.09
C ALA A 174 -27.49 39.67 -22.48
N ASP A 175 -27.77 40.50 -21.49
CA ASP A 175 -28.02 41.97 -21.69
C ASP A 175 -26.69 42.70 -21.93
N ASP A 176 -25.62 42.22 -21.34
CA ASP A 176 -24.28 42.81 -21.49
C ASP A 176 -23.23 41.71 -21.54
N ILE A 177 -22.22 41.84 -22.41
CA ILE A 177 -21.14 40.90 -22.62
C ILE A 177 -19.82 41.65 -22.54
N ASP A 178 -18.99 41.31 -21.56
CA ASP A 178 -17.59 41.78 -21.43
C ASP A 178 -16.63 40.67 -21.88
N PRO A 179 -16.33 40.59 -23.19
CA PRO A 179 -15.41 39.55 -23.69
C PRO A 179 -13.99 39.89 -23.30
N ARG A 180 -13.37 39.07 -22.48
CA ARG A 180 -11.95 39.16 -22.12
C ARG A 180 -11.18 38.12 -22.90
N THR A 181 -11.06 38.34 -24.18
CA THR A 181 -10.21 37.53 -25.05
C THR A 181 -8.75 37.82 -24.77
N THR A 182 -7.95 36.82 -24.56
CA THR A 182 -6.49 36.96 -24.71
C THR A 182 -6.21 37.22 -26.17
N ASP A 183 -5.66 38.39 -26.49
CA ASP A 183 -5.20 38.70 -27.86
C ASP A 183 -4.33 37.53 -28.36
N VAL A 184 -4.83 36.82 -29.34
CA VAL A 184 -4.09 35.72 -29.95
C VAL A 184 -3.16 36.28 -30.97
N ALA A 185 -2.00 36.68 -30.52
CA ALA A 185 -0.90 37.05 -31.39
C ALA A 185 -0.55 35.92 -32.37
N THR A 186 0.01 36.24 -33.53
CA THR A 186 0.55 35.21 -34.44
C THR A 186 1.48 34.29 -33.66
N PRO A 187 1.32 32.94 -33.78
CA PRO A 187 2.16 32.02 -33.02
C PRO A 187 3.65 32.26 -33.25
N THR A 188 4.41 32.34 -32.17
CA THR A 188 5.86 32.56 -32.17
C THR A 188 6.65 31.42 -31.61
N SER A 189 5.96 30.39 -31.10
CA SER A 189 6.52 29.18 -30.48
C SER A 189 5.64 27.98 -30.74
N LEU A 190 6.16 26.79 -30.55
CA LEU A 190 5.44 25.54 -30.76
C LEU A 190 4.23 25.45 -29.82
N LEU A 191 4.37 25.84 -28.54
CA LEU A 191 3.26 25.90 -27.59
C LEU A 191 2.16 26.86 -28.05
N SER A 192 2.54 28.09 -28.47
CA SER A 192 1.55 29.05 -28.95
C SER A 192 0.85 28.61 -30.23
N ALA A 193 1.50 27.80 -31.07
CA ALA A 193 0.90 27.22 -32.25
C ALA A 193 -0.10 26.10 -31.90
N LEU A 194 0.21 25.24 -30.91
CA LEU A 194 -0.74 24.29 -30.36
C LEU A 194 -1.98 24.95 -29.77
N GLN A 195 -1.77 26.04 -29.02
CA GLN A 195 -2.85 26.82 -28.42
C GLN A 195 -3.70 27.48 -29.50
N HIS A 196 -3.08 28.00 -30.55
CA HIS A 196 -3.76 28.60 -31.71
C HIS A 196 -4.63 27.55 -32.44
N THR A 197 -4.07 26.37 -32.66
CA THR A 197 -4.79 25.24 -33.28
C THR A 197 -6.03 24.84 -32.50
N LEU A 198 -5.93 24.77 -31.19
CA LEU A 198 -7.05 24.43 -30.29
C LEU A 198 -8.11 25.54 -30.24
N ARG A 199 -7.72 26.81 -30.35
CA ARG A 199 -8.62 27.97 -30.26
C ARG A 199 -9.34 28.31 -31.56
N ARG A 200 -8.64 28.19 -32.70
CA ARG A 200 -9.10 28.69 -34.00
C ARG A 200 -9.37 27.61 -35.03
N ASP A 201 -9.11 26.36 -34.73
CA ASP A 201 -9.22 25.28 -35.72
C ASP A 201 -8.31 25.54 -36.97
N GLU A 202 -7.15 26.12 -36.76
CA GLU A 202 -6.18 26.48 -37.81
C GLU A 202 -4.80 25.98 -37.44
N VAL A 203 -4.16 25.25 -38.37
CA VAL A 203 -2.77 24.78 -38.17
C VAL A 203 -1.83 25.81 -38.80
N VAL A 204 -0.98 26.42 -37.96
CA VAL A 204 0.02 27.38 -38.42
C VAL A 204 1.40 26.77 -38.25
N ALA A 205 2.12 26.63 -39.36
CA ALA A 205 3.50 26.13 -39.33
C ALA A 205 4.39 27.11 -38.54
N THR A 206 4.91 26.66 -37.43
CA THR A 206 5.69 27.53 -36.53
C THR A 206 6.92 26.78 -36.02
N PRO A 207 8.15 27.28 -36.21
CA PRO A 207 9.34 26.71 -35.55
C PRO A 207 9.25 26.93 -34.03
N ASP A 208 9.87 26.06 -33.25
CA ASP A 208 9.92 26.30 -31.82
C ASP A 208 10.88 27.43 -31.45
N SER A 209 10.64 28.05 -30.32
CA SER A 209 11.44 29.14 -29.79
C SER A 209 12.77 28.66 -29.23
N THR A 210 13.69 29.61 -28.95
CA THR A 210 14.93 29.32 -28.20
C THR A 210 14.97 30.23 -26.96
N PRO A 211 14.82 29.71 -25.75
CA PRO A 211 14.64 28.29 -25.39
C PRO A 211 13.31 27.69 -25.87
N PRO A 212 13.21 26.34 -26.03
CA PRO A 212 12.03 25.68 -26.55
C PRO A 212 10.84 25.82 -25.61
N SER A 213 9.66 25.94 -26.20
CA SER A 213 8.39 26.04 -25.46
C SER A 213 7.76 24.67 -25.18
N VAL A 214 8.20 23.64 -25.92
CA VAL A 214 7.75 22.24 -25.74
C VAL A 214 8.97 21.32 -25.65
N VAL A 215 9.05 20.50 -24.60
CA VAL A 215 10.14 19.56 -24.37
C VAL A 215 9.57 18.19 -23.97
N GLU A 216 10.14 17.12 -24.52
CA GLU A 216 9.78 15.75 -24.17
C GLU A 216 10.94 15.03 -23.50
N HIS A 217 10.69 14.43 -22.35
CA HIS A 217 11.63 13.58 -21.63
C HIS A 217 11.16 12.12 -21.68
N TRP A 218 11.94 11.27 -22.29
CA TRP A 218 11.67 9.86 -22.43
C TRP A 218 12.49 9.09 -21.40
N CYS A 219 11.82 8.40 -20.48
CA CYS A 219 12.42 7.81 -19.29
C CYS A 219 12.20 6.29 -19.20
N HIS A 220 12.94 5.63 -18.33
CA HIS A 220 12.80 4.22 -18.00
C HIS A 220 12.04 4.10 -16.67
N GLY A 221 10.71 4.04 -16.76
CA GLY A 221 9.83 3.87 -15.60
C GLY A 221 9.54 5.13 -14.79
N PRO A 222 8.52 5.07 -13.90
CA PRO A 222 8.01 6.22 -13.17
C PRO A 222 9.02 6.88 -12.21
N MET A 223 9.88 6.07 -11.54
CA MET A 223 10.90 6.62 -10.65
C MET A 223 11.90 7.49 -11.42
N ARG A 224 12.32 7.03 -12.60
CA ARG A 224 13.22 7.81 -13.43
C ARG A 224 12.58 9.10 -13.94
N GLN A 225 11.27 9.10 -14.22
CA GLN A 225 10.54 10.32 -14.53
C GLN A 225 10.60 11.34 -13.37
N ALA A 226 10.41 10.87 -12.12
CA ALA A 226 10.48 11.75 -10.94
C ALA A 226 11.89 12.33 -10.70
N GLU A 227 12.95 11.56 -10.94
CA GLU A 227 14.34 12.03 -10.86
C GLU A 227 14.65 13.07 -11.94
N VAL A 228 14.26 12.78 -13.18
CA VAL A 228 14.46 13.68 -14.33
C VAL A 228 13.62 14.94 -14.18
N LEU A 229 12.41 14.87 -13.64
CA LEU A 229 11.57 16.02 -13.30
C LEU A 229 12.28 16.96 -12.32
N ARG A 230 12.87 16.41 -11.25
CA ARG A 230 13.64 17.22 -10.29
C ARG A 230 14.76 18.00 -11.00
N ASP A 231 15.56 17.30 -11.77
CA ASP A 231 16.70 17.91 -12.47
C ASP A 231 16.24 18.93 -13.53
N ALA A 232 15.16 18.64 -14.27
CA ALA A 232 14.57 19.57 -15.24
C ALA A 232 14.08 20.86 -14.57
N ILE A 233 13.36 20.76 -13.44
CA ILE A 233 12.91 21.93 -12.69
C ILE A 233 14.09 22.76 -12.17
N GLN A 234 15.14 22.12 -11.66
CA GLN A 234 16.34 22.82 -11.20
C GLN A 234 17.01 23.57 -12.34
N HIS A 235 17.18 22.96 -13.51
CA HIS A 235 17.70 23.63 -14.68
C HIS A 235 16.85 24.83 -15.12
N ASP A 236 15.54 24.68 -15.12
CA ASP A 236 14.64 25.78 -15.52
C ASP A 236 14.67 26.96 -14.53
N LEU A 237 14.77 26.70 -13.23
CA LEU A 237 14.95 27.73 -12.21
C LEU A 237 16.29 28.46 -12.35
N GLU A 238 17.39 27.72 -12.56
CA GLU A 238 18.75 28.27 -12.69
C GLU A 238 18.96 29.05 -14.00
N ASN A 239 18.29 28.63 -15.08
CA ASN A 239 18.45 29.21 -16.41
C ASN A 239 17.40 30.28 -16.75
N SER A 240 16.47 30.54 -15.81
CA SER A 240 15.46 31.59 -16.02
C SER A 240 16.12 32.99 -16.18
N PRO A 241 15.53 33.88 -16.99
CA PRO A 241 16.05 35.20 -17.20
C PRO A 241 16.13 36.02 -15.91
N ALA A 242 17.23 36.73 -15.70
CA ALA A 242 17.46 37.50 -14.47
C ALA A 242 16.47 38.67 -14.28
N ASP A 243 15.90 39.19 -15.35
CA ASP A 243 14.87 40.25 -15.36
C ASP A 243 13.45 39.71 -15.09
N ASN A 244 13.23 38.41 -15.31
CA ASN A 244 11.96 37.75 -15.02
C ASN A 244 12.20 36.30 -14.50
N PRO A 245 12.75 36.14 -13.28
CA PRO A 245 13.12 34.82 -12.76
C PRO A 245 11.88 33.94 -12.54
N LEU A 246 12.00 32.65 -12.89
CA LEU A 246 10.97 31.67 -12.63
C LEU A 246 10.92 31.38 -11.13
N ARG A 247 9.71 31.37 -10.57
CA ARG A 247 9.47 31.05 -9.16
C ARG A 247 8.86 29.65 -9.02
N GLU A 248 9.17 28.97 -7.95
CA GLU A 248 8.59 27.64 -7.66
C GLU A 248 7.05 27.64 -7.67
N SER A 249 6.43 28.73 -7.20
CA SER A 249 4.96 28.90 -7.22
C SER A 249 4.34 29.09 -8.62
N GLU A 250 5.15 29.31 -9.65
CA GLU A 250 4.71 29.43 -11.04
C GLU A 250 4.83 28.11 -11.82
N ILE A 251 5.21 27.04 -11.13
CA ILE A 251 5.41 25.68 -11.65
C ILE A 251 4.26 24.77 -11.24
N LEU A 252 3.68 24.09 -12.22
CA LEU A 252 2.70 23.03 -12.04
C LEU A 252 3.26 21.70 -12.52
N VAL A 253 3.12 20.68 -11.69
CA VAL A 253 3.38 19.28 -12.04
C VAL A 253 2.05 18.52 -12.04
N VAL A 254 1.68 17.98 -13.18
CA VAL A 254 0.45 17.20 -13.37
C VAL A 254 0.85 15.73 -13.50
N CYS A 255 0.29 14.90 -12.64
CA CYS A 255 0.50 13.44 -12.69
C CYS A 255 -0.73 12.77 -13.32
N SER A 256 -0.51 11.84 -14.22
CA SER A 256 -1.57 10.97 -14.75
C SER A 256 -2.18 10.10 -13.66
N ASP A 257 -1.31 9.54 -12.81
CA ASP A 257 -1.65 8.79 -11.61
C ASP A 257 -0.89 9.38 -10.41
N ILE A 258 -1.59 10.18 -9.63
CA ILE A 258 -0.99 10.85 -8.49
C ILE A 258 -0.64 9.88 -7.36
N GLU A 259 -1.36 8.77 -7.22
CA GLU A 259 -1.09 7.75 -6.18
C GLU A 259 0.25 7.05 -6.47
N LEU A 260 0.52 6.77 -7.73
CA LEU A 260 1.80 6.22 -8.17
C LEU A 260 2.94 7.23 -8.02
N PHE A 261 2.76 8.47 -8.51
CA PHE A 261 3.86 9.43 -8.59
C PHE A 261 4.17 10.17 -7.28
N ALA A 262 3.20 10.38 -6.38
CA ALA A 262 3.43 11.14 -5.15
C ALA A 262 4.54 10.56 -4.25
N PRO A 263 4.61 9.25 -3.95
CA PRO A 263 5.71 8.69 -3.18
C PRO A 263 7.06 8.79 -3.91
N LEU A 264 7.06 8.67 -5.24
CA LEU A 264 8.27 8.77 -6.07
C LEU A 264 8.81 10.20 -6.08
N ILE A 265 7.94 11.20 -6.21
CA ILE A 265 8.31 12.62 -6.12
C ILE A 265 8.87 12.94 -4.73
N ARG A 266 8.23 12.47 -3.64
CA ARG A 266 8.78 12.63 -2.29
C ARG A 266 10.18 12.04 -2.16
N THR A 267 10.41 10.89 -2.77
CA THR A 267 11.73 10.23 -2.76
C THR A 267 12.74 11.01 -3.59
N ALA A 268 12.39 11.47 -4.80
CA ALA A 268 13.30 12.16 -5.70
C ALA A 268 13.63 13.58 -5.23
N PHE A 269 12.66 14.31 -4.68
CA PHE A 269 12.84 15.70 -4.24
C PHE A 269 13.42 15.81 -2.83
N GLY A 270 13.39 14.70 -2.04
CA GLY A 270 13.81 14.67 -0.65
C GLY A 270 12.78 15.23 0.32
N ALA A 271 13.09 15.15 1.63
CA ALA A 271 12.25 15.71 2.67
C ALA A 271 12.09 17.21 2.49
N SER A 272 10.86 17.70 2.60
CA SER A 272 10.56 19.13 2.56
C SER A 272 11.39 19.87 3.61
N ARG A 273 11.86 21.06 3.28
CA ARG A 273 12.79 21.92 4.00
C ARG A 273 12.50 22.21 5.49
N VAL A 274 11.38 21.72 6.03
CA VAL A 274 10.96 22.03 7.41
C VAL A 274 11.80 21.26 8.43
N ASP A 275 12.43 20.13 8.07
CA ASP A 275 13.12 19.26 9.03
C ASP A 275 14.61 18.98 8.74
N ALA A 276 15.18 19.52 7.64
CA ALA A 276 16.56 19.21 7.25
C ALA A 276 17.54 20.32 7.63
N THR A 277 18.14 20.19 8.81
CA THR A 277 19.28 21.03 9.24
C THR A 277 20.59 20.65 8.55
N GLU A 278 20.66 19.56 7.78
CA GLU A 278 21.92 19.03 7.23
C GLU A 278 21.75 18.34 5.84
N SER A 279 21.04 18.91 4.88
CA SER A 279 21.08 18.37 3.52
C SER A 279 21.83 19.29 2.58
N PRO A 280 22.86 18.81 1.86
CA PRO A 280 23.67 19.63 0.94
C PRO A 280 22.97 19.94 -0.41
N GLN A 281 21.76 19.44 -0.65
CA GLN A 281 21.01 19.73 -1.86
C GLN A 281 20.00 20.85 -1.65
N PRO A 282 19.83 21.79 -2.61
CA PRO A 282 18.76 22.77 -2.54
C PRO A 282 17.42 22.02 -2.57
N ALA A 283 16.77 21.91 -1.43
CA ALA A 283 15.45 21.29 -1.34
C ALA A 283 14.47 22.19 -2.08
N LEU A 284 13.86 21.67 -3.15
CA LEU A 284 12.75 22.31 -3.83
C LEU A 284 11.57 22.43 -2.87
N ALA A 285 10.95 23.61 -2.79
CA ALA A 285 9.73 23.77 -2.06
C ALA A 285 8.57 23.25 -2.91
N TYR A 286 7.95 22.16 -2.53
CA TYR A 286 6.84 21.57 -3.28
C TYR A 286 5.69 21.17 -2.37
N ARG A 287 4.52 21.10 -2.96
CA ARG A 287 3.32 20.58 -2.29
C ARG A 287 2.55 19.65 -3.22
N ILE A 288 2.28 18.47 -2.73
CA ILE A 288 1.38 17.52 -3.39
C ILE A 288 -0.03 17.82 -2.88
N SER A 289 -0.92 18.18 -3.80
CA SER A 289 -2.26 18.65 -3.52
C SER A 289 -3.27 17.87 -4.36
N ASP A 290 -3.73 16.75 -3.81
CA ASP A 290 -4.82 15.98 -4.41
C ASP A 290 -5.75 15.49 -3.30
N PRO A 291 -7.09 15.64 -3.46
CA PRO A 291 -8.07 15.10 -2.51
C PRO A 291 -7.96 13.58 -2.32
N ARG A 292 -7.53 12.85 -3.36
CA ARG A 292 -7.33 11.40 -3.32
C ARG A 292 -6.12 10.99 -2.47
N LEU A 293 -5.11 11.87 -2.43
CA LEU A 293 -3.92 11.72 -1.60
C LEU A 293 -4.03 12.41 -0.26
N SER A 294 -5.21 12.80 0.19
CA SER A 294 -5.33 13.15 1.60
C SER A 294 -4.75 11.97 2.33
N ALA A 295 -3.49 12.13 2.75
CA ALA A 295 -2.71 11.05 3.35
C ALA A 295 -3.61 10.45 4.40
N GLU A 296 -4.01 9.21 4.17
CA GLU A 296 -4.73 8.45 5.15
C GLU A 296 -3.86 8.48 6.39
N GLY A 297 -4.27 9.25 7.38
CA GLY A 297 -3.52 9.41 8.60
C GLY A 297 -3.35 8.08 9.30
N ALA A 298 -2.49 8.04 10.26
CA ALA A 298 -2.24 6.81 11.02
C ALA A 298 -3.52 6.26 11.66
N TYR A 299 -4.43 7.14 12.06
CA TYR A 299 -5.70 6.77 12.70
C TYR A 299 -6.64 6.00 11.76
N LEU A 300 -6.96 6.52 10.58
CA LEU A 300 -7.87 5.85 9.64
C LEU A 300 -7.25 4.57 9.09
N ARG A 301 -5.94 4.58 8.85
CA ARG A 301 -5.20 3.38 8.43
C ARG A 301 -5.28 2.28 9.48
N ALA A 302 -5.11 2.61 10.75
CA ALA A 302 -5.25 1.66 11.85
C ALA A 302 -6.67 1.09 11.97
N ILE A 303 -7.70 1.93 11.78
CA ILE A 303 -9.10 1.48 11.74
C ILE A 303 -9.32 0.50 10.58
N ARG A 304 -8.87 0.86 9.38
CA ARG A 304 -9.03 0.00 8.19
C ARG A 304 -8.30 -1.33 8.38
N GLN A 305 -7.07 -1.31 8.89
CA GLN A 305 -6.31 -2.51 9.19
C GLN A 305 -7.02 -3.39 10.23
N ALA A 306 -7.55 -2.82 11.31
CA ALA A 306 -8.32 -3.55 12.31
C ALA A 306 -9.59 -4.18 11.73
N LEU A 307 -10.34 -3.43 10.91
CA LEU A 307 -11.54 -3.95 10.24
C LEU A 307 -11.21 -5.07 9.24
N GLN A 308 -10.14 -4.93 8.46
CA GLN A 308 -9.69 -5.98 7.54
C GLN A 308 -9.29 -7.26 8.28
N LEU A 309 -8.63 -7.11 9.43
CA LEU A 309 -8.16 -8.23 10.24
C LEU A 309 -9.31 -9.12 10.72
N VAL A 310 -10.49 -8.54 11.02
CA VAL A 310 -11.68 -9.28 11.52
C VAL A 310 -12.09 -10.44 10.59
N ARG A 311 -11.90 -10.31 9.27
CA ARG A 311 -12.25 -11.34 8.26
C ARG A 311 -11.03 -11.99 7.63
N SER A 312 -9.82 -11.66 8.09
CA SER A 312 -8.58 -12.31 7.68
C SER A 312 -8.37 -13.61 8.44
N ARG A 313 -7.31 -14.31 8.10
CA ARG A 313 -6.88 -15.50 8.85
C ARG A 313 -6.31 -15.16 10.24
N CYS A 314 -6.16 -13.90 10.59
CA CYS A 314 -5.52 -13.42 11.81
C CYS A 314 -4.16 -14.10 12.03
N THR A 315 -3.32 -14.02 11.01
CA THR A 315 -1.95 -14.56 11.11
C THR A 315 -1.17 -13.83 12.19
N ARG A 316 -0.11 -14.47 12.70
CA ARG A 316 0.74 -13.86 13.72
C ARG A 316 1.27 -12.50 13.28
N THR A 317 1.75 -12.38 12.04
CA THR A 317 2.28 -11.12 11.50
C THR A 317 1.21 -10.06 11.31
N GLU A 318 0.00 -10.41 10.87
CA GLU A 318 -1.11 -9.46 10.73
C GLU A 318 -1.52 -8.85 12.07
N VAL A 319 -1.64 -9.68 13.11
CA VAL A 319 -1.99 -9.20 14.46
C VAL A 319 -0.88 -8.34 15.04
N LEU A 320 0.39 -8.75 14.92
CA LEU A 320 1.53 -7.95 15.39
C LEU A 320 1.61 -6.61 14.65
N SER A 321 1.43 -6.61 13.33
CA SER A 321 1.40 -5.37 12.54
C SER A 321 0.29 -4.40 12.97
N LEU A 322 -0.89 -4.93 13.37
CA LEU A 322 -1.94 -4.09 13.94
C LEU A 322 -1.51 -3.49 15.29
N LEU A 323 -0.87 -4.27 16.15
CA LEU A 323 -0.41 -3.79 17.47
C LEU A 323 0.71 -2.75 17.37
N GLU A 324 1.54 -2.82 16.33
CA GLU A 324 2.60 -1.85 16.03
C GLU A 324 2.05 -0.52 15.49
N ALA A 325 0.81 -0.47 15.02
CA ALA A 325 0.20 0.76 14.55
C ALA A 325 0.10 1.78 15.70
N PRO A 326 0.66 3.01 15.58
CA PRO A 326 0.76 3.95 16.69
C PRO A 326 -0.56 4.24 17.41
N PRO A 327 -1.72 4.42 16.72
CA PRO A 327 -3.00 4.64 17.39
C PRO A 327 -3.51 3.42 18.18
N VAL A 328 -3.11 2.19 17.79
CA VAL A 328 -3.44 0.95 18.52
C VAL A 328 -2.49 0.75 19.69
N ALA A 329 -1.19 0.95 19.49
CA ALA A 329 -0.19 0.86 20.52
C ALA A 329 -0.49 1.85 21.68
N ALA A 330 -0.89 3.09 21.34
CA ALA A 330 -1.30 4.09 22.30
C ALA A 330 -2.53 3.66 23.11
N ARG A 331 -3.57 3.17 22.43
CA ARG A 331 -4.80 2.68 23.08
C ARG A 331 -4.52 1.55 24.06
N ARG A 332 -3.61 0.66 23.69
CA ARG A 332 -3.23 -0.52 24.47
C ARG A 332 -2.04 -0.29 25.39
N ARG A 333 -1.46 0.93 25.38
CA ARG A 333 -0.27 1.32 26.18
C ARG A 333 0.91 0.38 25.97
N LEU A 334 1.17 0.05 24.68
CA LEU A 334 2.27 -0.81 24.27
C LEU A 334 3.45 0.05 23.80
N GLY A 335 4.58 -0.08 24.48
CA GLY A 335 5.86 0.47 24.02
C GLY A 335 6.61 -0.54 23.13
N SER A 336 7.78 -0.16 22.62
CA SER A 336 8.63 -1.04 21.82
C SER A 336 8.99 -2.33 22.55
N ASP A 337 9.33 -2.25 23.84
CA ASP A 337 9.71 -3.40 24.66
C ASP A 337 8.54 -4.38 24.84
N GLU A 338 7.31 -3.87 25.05
CA GLU A 338 6.11 -4.68 25.17
C GLU A 338 5.77 -5.38 23.84
N LEU A 339 5.93 -4.70 22.72
CA LEU A 339 5.72 -5.27 21.38
C LEU A 339 6.73 -6.38 21.08
N ASP A 340 8.01 -6.19 21.41
CA ASP A 340 9.06 -7.21 21.26
C ASP A 340 8.76 -8.45 22.11
N ILE A 341 8.27 -8.26 23.34
CA ILE A 341 7.88 -9.35 24.24
C ILE A 341 6.69 -10.13 23.66
N ILE A 342 5.65 -9.44 23.18
CA ILE A 342 4.47 -10.09 22.56
C ILE A 342 4.90 -10.88 21.30
N ALA A 343 5.78 -10.31 20.49
CA ALA A 343 6.31 -10.98 19.30
C ALA A 343 7.12 -12.24 19.68
N ALA A 344 7.94 -12.18 20.72
CA ALA A 344 8.66 -13.34 21.25
C ALA A 344 7.67 -14.40 21.80
N TRP A 345 6.73 -14.01 22.65
CA TRP A 345 5.73 -14.91 23.23
C TRP A 345 4.90 -15.61 22.16
N SER A 346 4.39 -14.89 21.17
CA SER A 346 3.58 -15.47 20.10
C SER A 346 4.37 -16.49 19.26
N ARG A 347 5.66 -16.27 19.05
CA ARG A 347 6.57 -17.20 18.38
C ARG A 347 6.83 -18.45 19.24
N ASP A 348 7.21 -18.25 20.50
CA ASP A 348 7.58 -19.34 21.43
C ASP A 348 6.35 -20.19 21.80
N ALA A 349 5.17 -19.57 21.83
CA ALA A 349 3.90 -20.25 21.97
C ALA A 349 3.45 -20.97 20.67
N GLY A 350 4.17 -20.83 19.57
CA GLY A 350 3.89 -21.52 18.32
C GLY A 350 2.65 -20.98 17.58
N VAL A 351 2.25 -19.74 17.83
CA VAL A 351 1.13 -19.12 17.10
C VAL A 351 1.48 -18.97 15.63
N ARG A 352 0.60 -19.43 14.76
CA ARG A 352 0.69 -19.29 13.30
C ARG A 352 -0.43 -18.41 12.75
N TRP A 353 -1.64 -18.91 12.78
CA TRP A 353 -2.82 -18.19 12.35
C TRP A 353 -4.09 -18.73 13.01
N GLY A 354 -5.18 -17.97 12.91
CA GLY A 354 -6.47 -18.29 13.48
C GLY A 354 -6.59 -17.90 14.94
N LEU A 355 -7.71 -17.32 15.33
CA LEU A 355 -8.00 -16.93 16.71
C LEU A 355 -8.26 -18.16 17.56
N SER A 356 -9.12 -19.07 17.08
CA SER A 356 -9.54 -20.31 17.73
C SER A 356 -9.85 -21.40 16.70
N ALA A 357 -10.21 -22.60 17.16
CA ALA A 357 -10.72 -23.66 16.29
C ALA A 357 -12.01 -23.23 15.55
N GLU A 358 -12.91 -22.52 16.24
CA GLU A 358 -14.15 -22.01 15.67
C GLU A 358 -13.88 -20.97 14.57
N HIS A 359 -12.88 -20.11 14.76
CA HIS A 359 -12.46 -19.17 13.73
C HIS A 359 -11.96 -19.90 12.47
N ARG A 360 -11.20 -21.00 12.62
CA ARG A 360 -10.73 -21.80 11.47
C ARG A 360 -11.85 -22.55 10.75
N HIS A 361 -12.92 -22.91 11.45
CA HIS A 361 -14.12 -23.51 10.84
C HIS A 361 -14.68 -22.64 9.72
N GLN A 362 -14.62 -21.31 9.85
CA GLN A 362 -15.06 -20.35 8.81
C GLN A 362 -14.26 -20.49 7.50
N PHE A 363 -13.07 -21.07 7.55
CA PHE A 363 -12.19 -21.33 6.40
C PHE A 363 -12.25 -22.80 5.93
N GLY A 364 -13.17 -23.61 6.44
CA GLY A 364 -13.35 -25.02 6.06
C GLY A 364 -12.27 -25.96 6.59
N LEU A 365 -11.58 -25.62 7.68
CA LEU A 365 -10.43 -26.36 8.21
C LEU A 365 -10.71 -27.00 9.58
N ASP A 366 -11.78 -27.77 9.70
CA ASP A 366 -12.19 -28.46 10.93
C ASP A 366 -11.18 -29.49 11.41
N ALA A 367 -10.55 -30.21 10.47
CA ALA A 367 -9.65 -31.32 10.77
C ALA A 367 -8.38 -30.91 11.53
N VAL A 368 -7.97 -29.66 11.43
CA VAL A 368 -6.76 -29.11 12.07
C VAL A 368 -7.02 -28.67 13.52
N GLY A 369 -8.28 -28.42 13.87
CA GLY A 369 -8.67 -27.96 15.21
C GLY A 369 -8.01 -26.65 15.61
N GLY A 370 -7.79 -26.48 16.93
CA GLY A 370 -7.23 -25.26 17.53
C GLY A 370 -5.70 -25.20 17.63
N ILE A 371 -4.96 -26.12 17.04
CA ILE A 371 -3.49 -26.18 17.14
C ILE A 371 -2.89 -24.94 16.51
N ASN A 372 -1.90 -24.31 17.16
CA ASN A 372 -1.18 -23.10 16.69
C ASN A 372 -2.09 -21.89 16.43
N THR A 373 -3.24 -21.82 17.07
CA THR A 373 -4.08 -20.61 17.11
C THR A 373 -3.61 -19.66 18.21
N TRP A 374 -4.11 -18.42 18.19
CA TRP A 374 -3.88 -17.46 19.26
C TRP A 374 -4.40 -17.98 20.60
N GLN A 375 -5.58 -18.63 20.63
CA GLN A 375 -6.12 -19.25 21.85
C GLN A 375 -5.17 -20.31 22.41
N ALA A 376 -4.70 -21.25 21.59
CA ALA A 376 -3.75 -22.28 22.02
C ALA A 376 -2.42 -21.66 22.50
N GLY A 377 -1.95 -20.60 21.87
CA GLY A 377 -0.77 -19.85 22.31
C GLY A 377 -0.98 -19.21 23.67
N LEU A 378 -2.11 -18.55 23.89
CA LEU A 378 -2.47 -17.98 25.20
C LEU A 378 -2.57 -19.04 26.31
N GLU A 379 -3.16 -20.22 26.04
CA GLU A 379 -3.22 -21.32 26.98
C GLU A 379 -1.82 -21.76 27.45
N ARG A 380 -0.85 -21.84 26.53
CA ARG A 380 0.55 -22.15 26.85
C ARG A 380 1.24 -21.05 27.65
N LEU A 381 0.95 -19.78 27.37
CA LEU A 381 1.48 -18.64 28.16
C LEU A 381 0.90 -18.61 29.56
N TYR A 382 -0.41 -18.84 29.73
CA TYR A 382 -1.03 -18.92 31.05
C TYR A 382 -0.52 -20.12 31.86
N LEU A 383 -0.27 -21.27 31.23
CA LEU A 383 0.39 -22.40 31.88
C LEU A 383 1.78 -22.03 32.39
N GLY A 384 2.53 -21.20 31.60
CA GLY A 384 3.84 -20.71 32.02
C GLY A 384 3.81 -19.83 33.28
N VAL A 385 2.70 -19.08 33.47
CA VAL A 385 2.46 -18.33 34.72
C VAL A 385 2.12 -19.25 35.88
N ALA A 386 1.33 -20.31 35.63
CA ALA A 386 0.82 -21.20 36.67
C ALA A 386 1.84 -22.23 37.17
N VAL A 387 2.80 -22.62 36.32
CA VAL A 387 3.79 -23.66 36.62
C VAL A 387 5.05 -23.05 37.23
N LEU A 388 5.19 -23.20 38.55
CA LEU A 388 6.33 -22.68 39.30
C LEU A 388 7.65 -23.44 39.07
N ASN A 389 7.59 -24.64 38.48
CA ASN A 389 8.76 -25.49 38.26
C ASN A 389 9.06 -25.60 36.75
N PRO A 390 10.15 -25.02 36.26
CA PRO A 390 10.53 -25.11 34.83
C PRO A 390 10.87 -26.54 34.39
N ASN A 391 10.98 -27.50 35.30
CA ASN A 391 11.20 -28.91 35.00
C ASN A 391 9.90 -29.70 34.77
N LEU A 392 8.72 -29.20 35.12
CA LEU A 392 7.43 -29.69 34.72
C LEU A 392 7.12 -29.28 33.28
N ARG A 393 7.60 -30.06 32.33
CA ARG A 393 7.61 -29.69 30.90
C ARG A 393 6.40 -30.16 30.12
N ASP A 394 5.52 -30.91 30.74
CA ASP A 394 4.30 -31.40 30.08
C ASP A 394 3.13 -31.35 31.06
N VAL A 395 2.22 -30.45 30.85
CA VAL A 395 0.95 -30.37 31.56
C VAL A 395 -0.17 -30.68 30.57
N ARG A 396 -0.72 -31.90 30.60
CA ARG A 396 -1.75 -32.34 29.68
C ARG A 396 -1.33 -32.22 28.19
N HIS A 397 -0.09 -32.59 27.91
CA HIS A 397 0.51 -32.50 26.56
C HIS A 397 0.70 -31.07 26.04
N LEU A 398 0.65 -30.04 26.92
CA LEU A 398 0.98 -28.66 26.60
C LEU A 398 2.36 -28.29 27.17
N LEU A 399 3.20 -27.72 26.33
CA LEU A 399 4.49 -27.14 26.73
C LEU A 399 4.27 -25.71 27.23
N PRO A 400 4.47 -25.41 28.53
CA PRO A 400 4.36 -24.07 29.04
C PRO A 400 5.40 -23.14 28.37
N VAL A 401 5.04 -21.89 28.16
CA VAL A 401 5.97 -20.84 27.72
C VAL A 401 6.21 -19.92 28.92
N GLU A 402 7.48 -19.66 29.24
CA GLU A 402 7.85 -18.85 30.39
C GLU A 402 7.34 -17.40 30.23
N VAL A 403 6.58 -16.96 31.24
CA VAL A 403 6.10 -15.59 31.37
C VAL A 403 6.62 -15.02 32.68
N PRO A 404 7.46 -13.98 32.67
CA PRO A 404 7.93 -13.34 33.88
C PRO A 404 6.78 -12.78 34.72
N ALA A 405 6.81 -12.99 36.04
CA ALA A 405 5.75 -12.55 36.95
C ALA A 405 5.39 -11.05 36.86
N GLY A 406 6.36 -10.20 36.55
CA GLY A 406 6.15 -8.76 36.34
C GLY A 406 5.45 -8.38 35.02
N ARG A 407 5.09 -9.34 34.17
CA ARG A 407 4.49 -9.12 32.84
C ARG A 407 3.10 -9.76 32.67
N ILE A 408 2.46 -10.15 33.76
CA ILE A 408 1.12 -10.75 33.74
C ILE A 408 0.07 -9.79 33.17
N ASP A 409 0.19 -8.48 33.47
CA ASP A 409 -0.71 -7.46 32.96
C ASP A 409 -0.61 -7.35 31.42
N LEU A 410 0.59 -7.51 30.86
CA LEU A 410 0.80 -7.53 29.41
C LEU A 410 0.13 -8.75 28.76
N LEU A 411 0.20 -9.91 29.38
CA LEU A 411 -0.51 -11.12 28.92
C LEU A 411 -2.03 -10.91 28.97
N GLY A 412 -2.54 -10.26 30.03
CA GLY A 412 -3.94 -9.88 30.15
C GLY A 412 -4.39 -8.98 29.00
N ASN A 413 -3.59 -7.96 28.67
CA ASN A 413 -3.86 -7.04 27.57
C ASN A 413 -3.87 -7.78 26.20
N LEU A 414 -2.90 -8.66 25.95
CA LEU A 414 -2.89 -9.50 24.74
C LEU A 414 -4.14 -10.38 24.65
N THR A 415 -4.57 -10.96 25.77
CA THR A 415 -5.77 -11.78 25.84
C THR A 415 -7.03 -10.98 25.48
N GLU A 416 -7.19 -9.77 26.02
CA GLU A 416 -8.31 -8.89 25.68
C GLU A 416 -8.36 -8.57 24.19
N ILE A 417 -7.21 -8.36 23.55
CA ILE A 417 -7.11 -8.09 22.12
C ILE A 417 -7.61 -9.31 21.31
N VAL A 418 -7.11 -10.50 21.64
CA VAL A 418 -7.50 -11.73 20.94
C VAL A 418 -8.99 -12.03 21.11
N VAL A 419 -9.52 -11.86 22.33
CA VAL A 419 -10.94 -12.05 22.63
C VAL A 419 -11.80 -11.03 21.85
N ALA A 420 -11.39 -9.76 21.82
CA ALA A 420 -12.11 -8.73 21.08
C ALA A 420 -12.14 -9.01 19.56
N LEU A 421 -11.05 -9.52 18.99
CA LEU A 421 -11.01 -9.94 17.59
C LEU A 421 -11.91 -11.15 17.33
N GLU A 422 -11.97 -12.11 18.26
CA GLU A 422 -12.84 -13.29 18.13
C GLU A 422 -14.31 -12.92 18.19
N GLU A 423 -14.69 -12.05 19.13
CA GLU A 423 -16.05 -11.51 19.22
C GLU A 423 -16.43 -10.74 17.96
N ALA A 424 -15.52 -9.92 17.43
CA ALA A 424 -15.72 -9.20 16.17
C ALA A 424 -15.91 -10.17 15.00
N SER A 425 -15.09 -11.21 14.88
CA SER A 425 -15.20 -12.22 13.84
C SER A 425 -16.54 -12.96 13.87
N ARG A 426 -17.03 -13.31 15.08
CA ARG A 426 -18.35 -13.92 15.25
C ARG A 426 -19.46 -12.94 14.89
N PHE A 427 -19.38 -11.69 15.35
CA PHE A 427 -20.40 -10.67 15.05
C PHE A 427 -20.55 -10.44 13.54
N THR A 428 -19.44 -10.45 12.81
CA THR A 428 -19.40 -10.16 11.36
C THR A 428 -19.74 -11.36 10.47
N SER A 429 -20.04 -12.54 11.03
CA SER A 429 -20.36 -13.74 10.28
C SER A 429 -21.75 -13.73 9.64
N GLU A 430 -22.69 -12.93 10.17
CA GLU A 430 -24.07 -12.89 9.73
C GLU A 430 -24.46 -11.51 9.18
N PRO A 431 -25.37 -11.45 8.18
CA PRO A 431 -25.93 -10.18 7.72
C PRO A 431 -26.69 -9.46 8.83
N ARG A 432 -26.57 -8.13 8.90
CA ARG A 432 -27.21 -7.29 9.94
C ARG A 432 -27.74 -5.99 9.36
N LEU A 433 -28.60 -5.31 10.11
CA LEU A 433 -29.05 -3.98 9.74
C LEU A 433 -27.91 -2.95 9.81
N LEU A 434 -27.96 -1.93 8.96
CA LEU A 434 -26.95 -0.88 8.93
C LEU A 434 -26.78 -0.18 10.31
N SER A 435 -27.86 0.03 11.04
CA SER A 435 -27.85 0.60 12.40
C SER A 435 -27.07 -0.26 13.41
N GLU A 436 -27.18 -1.59 13.31
CA GLU A 436 -26.42 -2.54 14.15
C GLU A 436 -24.94 -2.51 13.80
N TRP A 437 -24.62 -2.50 12.49
CA TRP A 437 -23.25 -2.36 12.01
C TRP A 437 -22.57 -1.09 12.48
N LEU A 438 -23.25 0.05 12.40
CA LEU A 438 -22.72 1.34 12.85
C LEU A 438 -22.48 1.39 14.36
N THR A 439 -23.37 0.76 15.14
CA THR A 439 -23.22 0.67 16.60
C THR A 439 -22.01 -0.21 16.96
N TRP A 440 -21.90 -1.37 16.34
CA TRP A 440 -20.75 -2.25 16.52
C TRP A 440 -19.44 -1.57 16.08
N CYS A 441 -19.41 -0.94 14.92
CA CYS A 441 -18.22 -0.27 14.39
C CYS A 441 -17.68 0.79 15.34
N ASP A 442 -18.55 1.61 15.93
CA ASP A 442 -18.18 2.64 16.89
C ASP A 442 -17.53 2.03 18.16
N GLN A 443 -18.12 0.95 18.68
CA GLN A 443 -17.58 0.21 19.80
C GLN A 443 -16.24 -0.44 19.45
N PHE A 444 -16.13 -1.05 18.27
CA PHE A 444 -14.93 -1.70 17.78
C PHE A 444 -13.80 -0.68 17.63
N ILE A 445 -14.03 0.45 16.99
CA ILE A 445 -13.04 1.53 16.86
C ILE A 445 -12.57 1.98 18.24
N SER A 446 -13.48 2.27 19.17
CA SER A 446 -13.12 2.73 20.52
C SER A 446 -12.32 1.69 21.33
N THR A 447 -12.48 0.40 21.02
CA THR A 447 -11.75 -0.69 21.66
C THR A 447 -10.31 -0.78 21.17
N PHE A 448 -10.07 -0.56 19.89
CA PHE A 448 -8.76 -0.81 19.26
C PHE A 448 -7.92 0.44 19.06
N VAL A 449 -8.53 1.61 18.84
CA VAL A 449 -7.81 2.77 18.29
C VAL A 449 -8.04 4.01 19.14
N GLU A 450 -6.97 4.78 19.37
CA GLU A 450 -7.00 6.07 20.05
C GLU A 450 -6.35 7.14 19.16
N PRO A 451 -7.00 8.27 18.88
CA PRO A 451 -6.41 9.32 18.07
C PRO A 451 -5.28 10.02 18.81
N LEU A 452 -4.15 10.24 18.15
CA LEU A 452 -2.98 10.90 18.69
C LEU A 452 -2.85 12.30 18.07
N GLY A 453 -2.61 13.33 18.87
CA GLY A 453 -2.20 14.65 18.44
C GLY A 453 -2.80 15.15 17.11
N GLU A 454 -2.08 14.95 16.03
CA GLU A 454 -2.49 15.36 14.67
C GLU A 454 -3.68 14.55 14.12
N ASP A 455 -3.94 13.35 14.65
CA ASP A 455 -5.02 12.47 14.19
C ASP A 455 -6.42 12.97 14.63
N LEU A 456 -6.53 13.94 15.54
CA LEU A 456 -7.81 14.45 16.03
C LEU A 456 -8.71 15.00 14.91
N HIS A 457 -8.10 15.57 13.88
CA HIS A 457 -8.85 16.05 12.72
C HIS A 457 -9.44 14.89 11.91
N GLU A 458 -8.68 13.82 11.75
CA GLU A 458 -9.11 12.62 11.05
C GLU A 458 -10.19 11.87 11.84
N ALA A 459 -10.05 11.76 13.16
CA ALA A 459 -11.05 11.19 14.04
C ALA A 459 -12.40 11.94 13.94
N SER A 460 -12.35 13.28 13.84
CA SER A 460 -13.54 14.09 13.61
C SER A 460 -14.21 13.79 12.26
N ARG A 461 -13.44 13.51 11.21
CA ARG A 461 -13.98 13.10 9.90
C ARG A 461 -14.67 11.74 9.97
N VAL A 462 -14.02 10.75 10.60
CA VAL A 462 -14.60 9.41 10.81
C VAL A 462 -15.91 9.51 11.59
N THR A 463 -15.93 10.26 12.69
CA THR A 463 -17.14 10.46 13.50
C THR A 463 -18.27 11.13 12.71
N ARG A 464 -17.95 12.12 11.87
CA ARG A 464 -18.93 12.78 11.00
C ARG A 464 -19.52 11.80 10.00
N ALA A 465 -18.71 11.04 9.31
CA ALA A 465 -19.15 10.05 8.33
C ALA A 465 -20.08 9.00 8.97
N LEU A 466 -19.72 8.46 10.15
CA LEU A 466 -20.58 7.55 10.89
C LEU A 466 -21.92 8.22 11.31
N THR A 467 -21.89 9.51 11.65
CA THR A 467 -23.09 10.25 12.01
C THR A 467 -24.02 10.48 10.81
N GLU A 468 -23.46 10.80 9.64
CA GLU A 468 -24.21 10.94 8.39
C GLU A 468 -24.87 9.61 7.98
N LEU A 469 -24.15 8.50 8.08
CA LEU A 469 -24.71 7.17 7.83
C LEU A 469 -25.82 6.81 8.80
N ARG A 470 -25.73 7.20 10.08
CA ARG A 470 -26.81 6.97 11.07
C ARG A 470 -28.10 7.68 10.70
N GLN A 471 -28.03 8.89 10.11
CA GLN A 471 -29.24 9.64 9.71
C GLN A 471 -30.07 8.89 8.67
N VAL A 472 -29.46 8.06 7.85
CA VAL A 472 -30.15 7.27 6.82
C VAL A 472 -30.39 5.83 7.26
N ALA A 473 -29.68 5.33 8.25
CA ALA A 473 -29.72 3.94 8.69
C ALA A 473 -31.10 3.50 9.17
N ASP A 474 -31.82 4.38 9.89
CA ASP A 474 -33.14 4.09 10.41
C ASP A 474 -34.22 3.94 9.32
N SER A 475 -33.95 4.46 8.11
CA SER A 475 -34.83 4.31 6.94
C SER A 475 -34.58 3.07 6.12
N ILE A 476 -33.51 2.29 6.44
CA ILE A 476 -33.07 1.12 5.68
C ILE A 476 -33.34 -0.15 6.51
N ASP A 477 -34.42 -0.85 6.17
CA ASP A 477 -34.82 -2.13 6.80
C ASP A 477 -34.34 -3.31 5.95
N VAL A 478 -33.04 -3.35 5.65
CA VAL A 478 -32.40 -4.43 4.88
C VAL A 478 -31.10 -4.83 5.57
N ALA A 479 -30.96 -6.12 5.84
CA ALA A 479 -29.73 -6.66 6.37
C ALA A 479 -28.67 -6.74 5.25
N ILE A 480 -27.47 -6.25 5.53
CA ILE A 480 -26.32 -6.25 4.63
C ILE A 480 -25.18 -7.10 5.21
N THR A 481 -24.34 -7.64 4.35
CA THR A 481 -23.17 -8.42 4.76
C THR A 481 -22.04 -7.51 5.23
N TYR A 482 -21.06 -8.09 5.94
CA TYR A 482 -19.88 -7.35 6.38
C TYR A 482 -19.08 -6.70 5.22
N PRO A 483 -18.80 -7.40 4.10
CA PRO A 483 -18.15 -6.76 2.94
C PRO A 483 -18.94 -5.56 2.39
N ASP A 484 -20.26 -5.64 2.34
CA ASP A 484 -21.11 -4.54 1.90
C ASP A 484 -21.06 -3.37 2.86
N PHE A 485 -21.07 -3.65 4.18
CA PHE A 485 -20.90 -2.61 5.19
C PHE A 485 -19.56 -1.89 5.07
N ILE A 486 -18.46 -2.63 4.87
CA ILE A 486 -17.13 -2.03 4.64
C ILE A 486 -17.13 -1.16 3.38
N ALA A 487 -17.75 -1.60 2.30
CA ALA A 487 -17.87 -0.81 1.07
C ALA A 487 -18.61 0.51 1.30
N VAL A 488 -19.68 0.50 2.09
CA VAL A 488 -20.43 1.72 2.48
C VAL A 488 -19.57 2.66 3.33
N LEU A 489 -18.80 2.12 4.28
CA LEU A 489 -17.90 2.91 5.11
C LEU A 489 -16.79 3.57 4.28
N GLU A 490 -16.13 2.80 3.42
CA GLU A 490 -15.05 3.30 2.57
C GLU A 490 -15.52 4.39 1.62
N ASP A 491 -16.71 4.26 1.09
CA ASP A 491 -17.33 5.28 0.27
C ASP A 491 -17.58 6.58 1.07
N SER A 492 -18.15 6.45 2.27
CA SER A 492 -18.41 7.57 3.15
C SER A 492 -17.12 8.31 3.57
N TRP A 493 -16.03 7.58 3.81
CA TRP A 493 -14.72 8.17 4.14
C TRP A 493 -14.05 8.83 2.94
N SER A 494 -14.24 8.30 1.74
CA SER A 494 -13.68 8.84 0.50
C SER A 494 -14.39 10.12 0.07
N SER A 495 -15.71 10.20 0.28
CA SER A 495 -16.52 11.37 -0.09
C SER A 495 -16.35 12.56 0.87
N SER A 496 -15.84 12.30 2.09
CA SER A 496 -15.54 13.35 3.08
C SER A 496 -14.23 14.09 2.73
N GLY A 497 -14.16 14.73 1.56
CA GLY A 497 -12.98 15.34 0.98
C GLY A 497 -12.18 16.19 1.96
N SER A 498 -10.88 15.98 2.03
CA SER A 498 -9.98 16.91 2.69
C SER A 498 -9.98 18.22 1.90
N VAL A 499 -10.11 19.35 2.59
CA VAL A 499 -9.84 20.64 1.98
C VAL A 499 -8.36 20.69 1.65
N SER A 500 -8.03 20.31 0.40
CA SER A 500 -6.67 20.46 -0.09
C SER A 500 -6.29 21.92 -0.05
N ARG A 501 -5.24 22.27 0.67
CA ARG A 501 -4.70 23.64 0.67
C ARG A 501 -3.92 23.83 -0.63
N LEU A 502 -4.63 24.18 -1.70
CA LEU A 502 -4.06 24.54 -2.98
C LEU A 502 -3.32 25.88 -2.91
N LEU A 503 -2.28 26.04 -3.74
CA LEU A 503 -1.60 27.34 -3.98
C LEU A 503 -1.02 28.01 -2.72
N THR A 504 -0.38 27.25 -1.85
CA THR A 504 0.22 27.77 -0.60
C THR A 504 1.69 28.20 -0.73
N GLY A 505 2.19 28.31 -1.94
CA GLY A 505 3.61 28.55 -2.26
C GLY A 505 4.38 27.28 -2.59
N GLY A 506 5.46 27.41 -3.37
CA GLY A 506 6.23 26.30 -3.91
C GLY A 506 5.59 25.64 -5.14
N ILE A 507 6.24 24.61 -5.65
CA ILE A 507 5.80 23.82 -6.80
C ILE A 507 4.50 23.09 -6.44
N THR A 508 3.48 23.25 -7.28
CA THR A 508 2.21 22.53 -7.09
C THR A 508 2.25 21.20 -7.85
N VAL A 509 2.06 20.10 -7.15
CA VAL A 509 1.95 18.75 -7.73
C VAL A 509 0.53 18.25 -7.53
N THR A 510 -0.15 17.85 -8.60
CA THR A 510 -1.56 17.45 -8.55
C THR A 510 -1.93 16.50 -9.69
N SER A 511 -3.15 15.91 -9.63
CA SER A 511 -3.76 15.23 -10.78
C SER A 511 -4.35 16.22 -11.78
N ALA A 512 -4.58 15.79 -13.01
CA ALA A 512 -5.22 16.59 -14.05
C ALA A 512 -6.66 17.04 -13.70
N ASP A 513 -7.29 16.38 -12.76
CA ASP A 513 -8.68 16.63 -12.35
C ASP A 513 -8.86 17.86 -11.45
N THR A 514 -7.79 18.27 -10.77
CA THR A 514 -7.89 19.19 -9.62
C THR A 514 -7.81 20.68 -10.00
N LEU A 515 -6.96 21.02 -10.97
CA LEU A 515 -6.72 22.41 -11.37
C LEU A 515 -7.08 22.61 -12.85
N ARG A 516 -8.31 23.02 -13.11
CA ARG A 516 -8.79 23.32 -14.46
C ARG A 516 -8.63 24.83 -14.74
N TRP A 517 -8.20 25.20 -15.96
CA TRP A 517 -8.05 26.58 -16.43
C TRP A 517 -7.20 27.48 -15.55
N THR A 518 -6.33 26.92 -14.68
CA THR A 518 -5.45 27.71 -13.80
C THR A 518 -4.13 27.98 -14.51
N PRO A 519 -3.76 29.23 -14.76
CA PRO A 519 -2.57 29.55 -15.54
C PRO A 519 -1.28 29.40 -14.74
N PHE A 520 -0.34 28.61 -15.27
CA PHE A 520 1.02 28.49 -14.78
C PHE A 520 2.03 28.86 -15.86
N ARG A 521 3.20 29.32 -15.47
CA ARG A 521 4.26 29.64 -16.45
C ARG A 521 4.84 28.39 -17.07
N TYR A 522 5.22 27.42 -16.22
CA TYR A 522 5.81 26.14 -16.61
C TYR A 522 4.92 24.99 -16.12
N VAL A 523 4.63 24.08 -17.02
CA VAL A 523 3.79 22.92 -16.73
C VAL A 523 4.54 21.64 -17.13
N TYR A 524 4.61 20.71 -16.20
CA TYR A 524 5.22 19.40 -16.37
C TYR A 524 4.16 18.32 -16.26
N VAL A 525 4.09 17.41 -17.24
CA VAL A 525 3.13 16.32 -17.29
C VAL A 525 3.86 15.00 -17.13
N LEU A 526 3.64 14.30 -16.02
CA LEU A 526 4.22 12.98 -15.72
C LEU A 526 3.30 11.85 -16.15
N GLY A 527 3.90 10.77 -16.65
CA GLY A 527 3.17 9.55 -16.98
C GLY A 527 2.21 9.74 -18.16
N PHE A 528 2.65 10.42 -19.23
CA PHE A 528 1.85 10.55 -20.44
C PHE A 528 1.93 9.25 -21.27
N ASP A 529 1.53 8.15 -20.63
CA ASP A 529 1.59 6.79 -21.15
C ASP A 529 0.18 6.31 -21.61
N ASP A 530 0.04 5.05 -22.03
CA ASP A 530 -1.14 4.54 -22.71
C ASP A 530 -2.44 4.66 -21.90
N GLU A 531 -2.38 4.38 -20.58
CA GLU A 531 -3.55 4.46 -19.69
C GLU A 531 -3.82 5.88 -19.18
N ALA A 532 -2.84 6.78 -19.36
CA ALA A 532 -2.97 8.16 -18.98
C ALA A 532 -3.98 8.87 -19.89
N PHE A 533 -4.90 9.58 -19.34
CA PHE A 533 -5.89 10.34 -20.09
C PHE A 533 -6.76 9.51 -21.06
N SER A 534 -6.79 8.20 -20.92
CA SER A 534 -7.76 7.29 -21.52
C SER A 534 -8.69 6.74 -20.46
N ARG A 535 -9.99 6.82 -20.67
CA ARG A 535 -10.99 6.27 -19.78
C ARG A 535 -11.96 5.37 -20.52
N PRO A 536 -12.43 4.29 -19.89
CA PRO A 536 -13.41 3.42 -20.52
C PRO A 536 -14.69 4.20 -20.83
N GLU A 537 -15.24 3.95 -22.00
CA GLU A 537 -16.54 4.49 -22.43
C GLU A 537 -17.66 4.06 -21.46
N TRP A 538 -18.83 4.67 -21.60
CA TRP A 538 -20.00 4.31 -20.82
C TRP A 538 -20.33 2.82 -20.96
N GLY A 539 -20.70 2.18 -19.86
CA GLY A 539 -21.09 0.78 -19.82
C GLY A 539 -22.24 0.46 -20.81
N PRO A 540 -22.40 -0.81 -21.20
CA PRO A 540 -23.44 -1.21 -22.15
C PRO A 540 -24.86 -0.93 -21.66
N ASP A 541 -25.04 -0.81 -20.36
CA ASP A 541 -26.30 -0.56 -19.65
C ASP A 541 -26.56 0.93 -19.38
N ASP A 542 -25.62 1.82 -19.72
CA ASP A 542 -25.83 3.28 -19.58
C ASP A 542 -26.66 3.82 -20.74
N LEU A 543 -27.87 4.26 -20.44
CA LEU A 543 -28.84 4.74 -21.43
C LEU A 543 -28.41 6.02 -22.17
N ARG A 544 -27.37 6.72 -21.67
CA ARG A 544 -26.78 7.88 -22.37
C ARG A 544 -26.17 7.51 -23.73
N ARG A 545 -25.79 6.25 -23.91
CA ARG A 545 -25.22 5.75 -25.16
C ARG A 545 -26.18 5.77 -26.37
N ARG A 546 -27.47 5.79 -26.12
CA ARG A 546 -28.48 5.72 -27.22
C ARG A 546 -28.41 6.93 -28.13
N GLU A 547 -28.27 8.09 -27.55
CA GLU A 547 -28.29 9.36 -28.26
C GLU A 547 -27.37 10.35 -27.58
N LYS A 548 -26.42 10.92 -28.34
CA LYS A 548 -25.56 12.02 -27.84
C LYS A 548 -26.36 13.33 -27.86
N ARG A 549 -26.48 13.99 -26.73
CA ARG A 549 -27.19 15.26 -26.59
C ARG A 549 -26.23 16.41 -26.25
N VAL A 550 -26.72 17.64 -26.41
CA VAL A 550 -25.98 18.82 -26.05
C VAL A 550 -25.59 18.77 -24.57
N GLY A 551 -24.31 18.98 -24.30
CA GLY A 551 -23.73 18.86 -22.97
C GLY A 551 -23.24 17.45 -22.60
N ASP A 552 -23.56 16.41 -23.37
CA ASP A 552 -23.03 15.07 -23.14
C ASP A 552 -21.56 14.99 -23.51
N ILE A 553 -20.75 14.48 -22.58
CA ILE A 553 -19.35 14.22 -22.80
C ILE A 553 -19.03 12.77 -22.39
N SER A 554 -18.34 12.04 -23.25
CA SER A 554 -17.84 10.72 -22.88
C SER A 554 -16.70 10.84 -21.88
N PRO A 555 -16.44 9.81 -21.04
CA PRO A 555 -15.32 9.83 -20.11
C PRO A 555 -13.97 10.03 -20.80
N ASN A 556 -13.84 9.53 -22.02
CA ASN A 556 -12.63 9.66 -22.81
C ASN A 556 -12.47 11.08 -23.38
N ASP A 557 -13.55 11.67 -23.92
CA ASP A 557 -13.54 13.06 -24.37
C ASP A 557 -13.25 14.04 -23.22
N ASP A 558 -13.79 13.79 -22.03
CA ASP A 558 -13.51 14.60 -20.85
C ASP A 558 -12.02 14.51 -20.45
N ALA A 559 -11.44 13.31 -20.45
CA ALA A 559 -10.01 13.11 -20.15
C ALA A 559 -9.10 13.86 -21.15
N ARG A 560 -9.42 13.79 -22.46
CA ARG A 560 -8.68 14.55 -23.50
C ARG A 560 -8.88 16.05 -23.42
N SER A 561 -10.09 16.49 -23.08
CA SER A 561 -10.37 17.91 -22.91
C SER A 561 -9.55 18.54 -21.76
N ARG A 562 -9.21 17.78 -20.73
CA ARG A 562 -8.31 18.23 -19.66
C ARG A 562 -6.90 18.49 -20.16
N LEU A 563 -6.40 17.70 -21.09
CA LEU A 563 -5.12 17.98 -21.76
C LEU A 563 -5.20 19.29 -22.57
N SER A 564 -6.30 19.50 -23.31
CA SER A 564 -6.51 20.77 -24.02
C SER A 564 -6.52 21.97 -23.09
N GLU A 565 -7.23 21.89 -21.98
CA GLU A 565 -7.28 22.94 -20.96
C GLU A 565 -5.91 23.21 -20.35
N LEU A 566 -5.13 22.15 -20.08
CA LEU A 566 -3.78 22.26 -19.54
C LEU A 566 -2.84 22.98 -20.52
N ILE A 567 -2.89 22.61 -21.81
CA ILE A 567 -2.12 23.27 -22.85
C ILE A 567 -2.55 24.74 -22.98
N LEU A 568 -3.85 25.03 -23.01
CA LEU A 568 -4.39 26.37 -23.14
C LEU A 568 -4.06 27.27 -21.94
N SER A 569 -3.91 26.72 -20.74
CA SER A 569 -3.55 27.43 -19.52
C SER A 569 -2.03 27.59 -19.30
N THR A 570 -1.19 26.88 -20.05
CA THR A 570 0.26 26.98 -19.97
C THR A 570 0.77 28.23 -20.63
N LYS A 571 1.58 29.04 -19.93
CA LYS A 571 2.01 30.37 -20.46
C LYS A 571 3.27 30.31 -21.30
N GLU A 572 4.32 29.64 -20.87
CA GLU A 572 5.65 29.72 -21.49
C GLU A 572 6.23 28.37 -21.89
N ARG A 573 6.09 27.30 -21.06
CA ARG A 573 6.66 25.99 -21.38
C ARG A 573 5.80 24.83 -20.91
N LEU A 574 5.64 23.85 -21.81
CA LEU A 574 5.07 22.55 -21.55
C LEU A 574 6.18 21.50 -21.64
N THR A 575 6.37 20.73 -20.58
CA THR A 575 7.33 19.63 -20.54
C THR A 575 6.59 18.32 -20.27
N VAL A 576 6.81 17.32 -21.11
CA VAL A 576 6.07 16.06 -21.08
C VAL A 576 7.01 14.90 -20.78
N PHE A 577 6.59 14.00 -19.89
CA PHE A 577 7.35 12.81 -19.51
C PHE A 577 6.58 11.54 -19.87
N ARG A 578 7.29 10.56 -20.41
CA ARG A 578 6.72 9.25 -20.71
C ARG A 578 7.69 8.13 -20.38
N ASN A 579 7.12 6.93 -20.20
CA ASN A 579 7.88 5.69 -20.22
C ASN A 579 8.17 5.30 -21.66
N TYR A 580 9.44 5.18 -21.98
CA TYR A 580 9.86 4.86 -23.35
C TYR A 580 10.39 3.42 -23.46
N ARG A 581 10.87 2.84 -22.35
CA ARG A 581 11.28 1.45 -22.29
C ARG A 581 10.76 0.75 -21.05
N ASP A 582 10.33 -0.49 -21.22
CA ASP A 582 9.92 -1.36 -20.14
C ASP A 582 11.10 -1.72 -19.22
N LEU A 583 10.87 -1.69 -17.92
CA LEU A 583 11.91 -1.93 -16.91
C LEU A 583 12.39 -3.39 -16.85
N SER A 584 11.54 -4.35 -17.18
CA SER A 584 11.84 -5.78 -17.06
C SER A 584 12.64 -6.33 -18.24
N ASN A 585 12.28 -5.94 -19.45
CA ASN A 585 12.79 -6.50 -20.69
C ASN A 585 13.52 -5.49 -21.60
N ASN A 586 13.50 -4.19 -21.25
CA ASN A 586 14.11 -3.08 -21.98
C ASN A 586 13.59 -2.92 -23.44
N ILE A 587 12.39 -3.42 -23.71
CA ILE A 587 11.72 -3.24 -24.99
C ILE A 587 11.12 -1.83 -25.03
N GLU A 588 11.14 -1.21 -26.22
CA GLU A 588 10.50 0.08 -26.43
C GLU A 588 8.99 -0.04 -26.26
N VAL A 589 8.41 0.88 -25.47
CA VAL A 589 6.97 0.98 -25.21
C VAL A 589 6.35 1.82 -26.32
N GLU A 590 5.31 1.30 -26.96
CA GLU A 590 4.57 2.02 -27.98
C GLU A 590 3.91 3.29 -27.42
N PHE A 591 3.55 4.20 -28.30
CA PHE A 591 2.84 5.42 -27.92
C PHE A 591 1.40 5.09 -27.50
N GLY A 592 1.00 5.54 -26.36
CA GLY A 592 -0.40 5.58 -25.97
C GLY A 592 -1.21 6.49 -26.89
N THR A 593 -2.50 6.22 -27.05
CA THR A 593 -3.37 6.91 -28.02
C THR A 593 -3.31 8.43 -27.86
N ALA A 594 -3.47 8.94 -26.62
CA ALA A 594 -3.44 10.39 -26.37
C ALA A 594 -2.07 11.03 -26.68
N PHE A 595 -0.97 10.30 -26.42
CA PHE A 595 0.37 10.77 -26.75
C PHE A 595 0.62 10.74 -28.27
N ALA A 596 0.13 9.72 -28.97
CA ALA A 596 0.22 9.63 -30.43
C ALA A 596 -0.53 10.79 -31.11
N GLU A 597 -1.75 11.10 -30.64
CA GLU A 597 -2.55 12.25 -31.09
C GLU A 597 -1.81 13.58 -30.90
N TYR A 598 -1.23 13.78 -29.73
CA TYR A 598 -0.39 14.92 -29.43
C TYR A 598 0.81 15.05 -30.37
N ARG A 599 1.54 13.95 -30.62
CA ARG A 599 2.68 13.92 -31.54
C ARG A 599 2.28 14.21 -32.98
N GLN A 600 1.13 13.68 -33.42
CA GLN A 600 0.58 13.96 -34.75
C GLN A 600 0.28 15.45 -34.93
N ALA A 601 -0.31 16.09 -33.92
CA ALA A 601 -0.56 17.53 -33.95
C ALA A 601 0.74 18.35 -34.03
N LEU A 602 1.75 17.99 -33.25
CA LEU A 602 3.07 18.62 -33.31
C LEU A 602 3.72 18.47 -34.68
N ALA A 603 3.69 17.28 -35.27
CA ALA A 603 4.22 17.01 -36.61
C ALA A 603 3.52 17.85 -37.68
N GLY A 604 2.21 18.06 -37.57
CA GLY A 604 1.45 18.97 -38.44
C GLY A 604 1.89 20.42 -38.33
N ILE A 605 2.23 20.89 -37.14
CA ILE A 605 2.70 22.25 -36.87
C ILE A 605 4.17 22.45 -37.32
N THR A 606 5.03 21.48 -37.06
CA THR A 606 6.47 21.58 -37.37
C THR A 606 6.84 21.18 -38.79
N GLY A 607 5.88 20.74 -39.59
CA GLY A 607 6.15 20.24 -40.95
C GLY A 607 6.87 18.87 -40.93
N GLY A 608 6.69 18.07 -39.88
CA GLY A 608 7.28 16.74 -39.73
C GLY A 608 8.63 16.72 -38.99
N SER A 609 9.08 17.85 -38.44
CA SER A 609 10.21 17.85 -37.49
C SER A 609 9.76 17.48 -36.11
N ASP A 610 10.54 16.65 -35.40
CA ASP A 610 10.25 16.31 -34.02
C ASP A 610 10.45 17.50 -33.07
N PRO A 611 9.66 17.63 -32.01
CA PRO A 611 9.96 18.53 -30.91
C PRO A 611 11.28 18.14 -30.23
N LEU A 612 11.78 18.97 -29.31
CA LEU A 612 12.97 18.62 -28.56
C LEU A 612 12.70 17.39 -27.67
N VAL A 613 13.23 16.24 -28.07
CA VAL A 613 13.12 14.97 -27.37
C VAL A 613 14.43 14.63 -26.71
N VAL A 614 14.39 14.18 -25.46
CA VAL A 614 15.56 13.73 -24.70
C VAL A 614 15.32 12.32 -24.15
N GLU A 615 16.08 11.37 -24.66
CA GLU A 615 16.10 10.00 -24.14
C GLU A 615 17.07 9.91 -22.96
N HIS A 616 16.54 9.66 -21.76
CA HIS A 616 17.36 9.62 -20.57
C HIS A 616 17.98 8.25 -20.33
N PRO A 617 19.24 8.20 -19.82
CA PRO A 617 19.82 6.95 -19.35
C PRO A 617 18.97 6.27 -18.29
N ARG A 618 18.96 4.93 -18.31
CA ARG A 618 18.14 4.11 -17.40
C ARG A 618 18.36 4.44 -15.92
N HIS A 619 19.61 4.68 -15.54
CA HIS A 619 20.00 4.87 -14.15
C HIS A 619 20.41 6.31 -13.87
N GLY A 620 19.98 6.86 -12.73
CA GLY A 620 20.40 8.17 -12.25
C GLY A 620 21.91 8.32 -12.15
N PHE A 621 22.60 7.27 -11.74
CA PHE A 621 24.06 7.19 -11.64
C PHE A 621 24.78 6.85 -12.96
N SER A 622 24.15 6.97 -14.12
CA SER A 622 24.88 6.87 -15.40
C SER A 622 25.86 8.03 -15.56
N ARG A 623 27.07 7.73 -16.06
CA ARG A 623 28.11 8.76 -16.31
C ARG A 623 27.63 9.89 -17.21
N GLU A 624 26.77 9.57 -18.17
CA GLU A 624 26.21 10.54 -19.10
C GLU A 624 25.47 11.68 -18.39
N ASN A 625 24.83 11.41 -17.24
CA ASN A 625 24.12 12.43 -16.48
C ASN A 625 25.06 13.47 -15.84
N PHE A 626 26.34 13.14 -15.65
CA PHE A 626 27.34 13.99 -14.98
C PHE A 626 28.45 14.50 -15.93
N ASP A 627 28.43 14.06 -17.17
CA ASP A 627 29.35 14.56 -18.21
C ASP A 627 28.77 15.82 -18.84
N PRO A 628 29.40 17.01 -18.63
CA PRO A 628 28.94 18.24 -19.23
C PRO A 628 28.99 18.25 -20.76
N GLU A 629 29.74 17.33 -21.37
CA GLU A 629 29.86 17.19 -22.82
C GLU A 629 29.08 16.03 -23.41
N SER A 630 28.29 15.32 -22.55
CA SER A 630 27.50 14.16 -22.97
C SER A 630 26.68 14.44 -24.23
N PRO A 631 26.76 13.60 -25.26
CA PRO A 631 25.98 13.77 -26.49
C PRO A 631 24.47 13.62 -26.23
N THR A 632 24.05 12.88 -25.21
CA THR A 632 22.66 12.69 -24.80
C THR A 632 21.96 14.02 -24.54
N PHE A 633 22.66 14.99 -23.95
CA PHE A 633 22.09 16.30 -23.60
C PHE A 633 22.54 17.43 -24.53
N ALA A 634 23.19 17.09 -25.65
CA ALA A 634 23.72 18.11 -26.60
C ALA A 634 22.62 19.05 -27.13
N GLN A 635 21.43 18.51 -27.41
CA GLN A 635 20.30 19.31 -27.90
C GLN A 635 19.79 20.29 -26.84
N LEU A 636 19.69 19.84 -25.57
CA LEU A 636 19.28 20.70 -24.45
C LEU A 636 20.28 21.85 -24.23
N ARG A 637 21.58 21.57 -24.35
CA ARG A 637 22.62 22.61 -24.28
C ARG A 637 22.53 23.59 -25.44
N ALA A 638 22.40 23.10 -26.67
CA ALA A 638 22.20 23.94 -27.86
C ALA A 638 20.96 24.84 -27.74
N ALA A 639 19.90 24.29 -27.16
CA ALA A 639 18.65 24.98 -26.89
C ALA A 639 18.68 25.87 -25.63
N ARG A 640 19.82 25.98 -24.95
CA ARG A 640 20.02 26.76 -23.71
C ARG A 640 19.14 26.36 -22.52
N VAL A 641 18.67 25.12 -22.48
CA VAL A 641 17.91 24.58 -21.35
C VAL A 641 18.87 24.15 -20.24
N VAL A 642 20.05 23.63 -20.60
CA VAL A 642 21.05 23.11 -19.65
C VAL A 642 22.39 23.81 -19.86
N LYS A 643 23.10 24.16 -18.79
CA LYS A 643 24.42 24.81 -18.81
C LYS A 643 25.57 23.96 -18.28
N GLY A 644 25.35 22.75 -17.85
CA GLY A 644 26.35 21.88 -17.24
C GLY A 644 25.98 20.43 -17.38
N PRO A 645 26.38 19.59 -16.43
CA PRO A 645 25.88 18.23 -16.33
C PRO A 645 24.38 18.24 -16.13
N TRP A 646 23.73 17.16 -16.55
CA TRP A 646 22.26 17.04 -16.41
C TRP A 646 21.82 16.90 -14.97
N SER A 647 22.39 15.95 -14.22
CA SER A 647 21.90 15.63 -12.87
C SER A 647 22.57 16.47 -11.79
N HIS A 648 21.74 16.93 -10.87
CA HIS A 648 22.14 17.63 -9.64
C HIS A 648 22.31 16.69 -8.44
N SER A 649 22.18 15.34 -8.62
CA SER A 649 22.31 14.36 -7.54
C SER A 649 23.76 14.22 -7.11
N GLU A 650 24.12 14.75 -5.94
CA GLU A 650 25.44 14.59 -5.35
C GLU A 650 25.74 13.14 -5.00
N LEU A 651 24.75 12.40 -4.53
CA LEU A 651 24.88 10.99 -4.20
C LEU A 651 25.27 10.15 -5.42
N ASP A 652 24.51 10.31 -6.51
CA ASP A 652 24.77 9.59 -7.76
C ASP A 652 26.10 10.03 -8.37
N HIS A 653 26.45 11.31 -8.29
CA HIS A 653 27.74 11.81 -8.73
C HIS A 653 28.91 11.14 -8.00
N ARG A 654 28.81 11.01 -6.66
CA ARG A 654 29.82 10.28 -5.87
C ARG A 654 29.96 8.82 -6.30
N ILE A 655 28.86 8.17 -6.65
CA ILE A 655 28.90 6.79 -7.18
C ILE A 655 29.66 6.76 -8.51
N VAL A 656 29.39 7.73 -9.42
CA VAL A 656 30.00 7.78 -10.75
C VAL A 656 31.48 8.06 -10.72
N ILE A 657 31.94 9.01 -9.91
CA ILE A 657 33.38 9.36 -9.83
C ILE A 657 34.22 8.28 -9.13
N GLY A 658 33.58 7.16 -8.74
CA GLY A 658 34.29 6.09 -8.07
C GLY A 658 34.89 6.54 -6.74
N ALA A 659 34.21 7.48 -6.05
CA ALA A 659 34.29 7.56 -4.61
C ALA A 659 33.80 6.21 -4.10
N THR A 660 34.54 5.14 -4.46
CA THR A 660 34.60 3.97 -3.62
C THR A 660 34.72 4.57 -2.23
N PRO A 661 33.79 4.39 -1.32
CA PRO A 661 34.12 4.55 0.06
C PRO A 661 35.45 3.82 0.12
N GLN A 662 36.57 4.55 0.33
CA GLN A 662 37.77 3.85 0.73
C GLN A 662 37.18 2.81 1.68
N ARG A 663 37.22 1.55 1.29
CA ARG A 663 37.16 0.52 2.28
C ARG A 663 38.36 0.84 3.18
N THR A 664 38.23 1.83 3.98
CA THR A 664 38.69 1.76 5.32
C THR A 664 37.91 0.53 5.77
N SER A 665 38.51 -0.65 5.52
CA SER A 665 38.23 -1.76 6.42
C SER A 665 38.30 -1.06 7.74
N PRO A 666 37.16 -0.86 8.47
CA PRO A 666 37.31 -0.32 9.78
C PRO A 666 38.44 -1.19 10.31
N ASP A 667 39.60 -0.56 10.64
CA ASP A 667 40.63 -1.29 11.30
C ASP A 667 39.95 -1.63 12.64
N ILE A 668 39.12 -2.71 12.57
CA ILE A 668 38.44 -3.24 13.73
C ILE A 668 39.54 -3.88 14.52
N ARG A 669 40.39 -3.03 15.08
CA ARG A 669 41.26 -3.39 16.20
C ARG A 669 40.33 -3.57 17.38
N VAL A 670 39.73 -4.76 17.43
CA VAL A 670 39.11 -5.20 18.67
C VAL A 670 40.24 -5.20 19.68
N PRO A 671 40.19 -4.35 20.70
CA PRO A 671 41.23 -4.35 21.72
C PRO A 671 41.28 -5.78 22.28
N LEU A 672 42.40 -6.45 22.09
CA LEU A 672 42.64 -7.73 22.77
C LEU A 672 42.51 -7.43 24.28
N ALA A 673 41.44 -8.00 24.88
CA ALA A 673 41.24 -7.86 26.32
C ALA A 673 42.53 -8.34 26.99
N THR A 674 43.17 -7.47 27.75
CA THR A 674 44.31 -7.79 28.60
C THR A 674 43.96 -8.99 29.47
N ALA A 675 44.79 -10.03 29.42
CA ALA A 675 44.60 -11.32 30.03
C ALA A 675 44.27 -11.25 31.55
N ALA A 676 43.02 -11.12 31.89
CA ALA A 676 42.50 -11.63 33.14
C ALA A 676 42.28 -13.13 32.96
N THR A 677 42.71 -13.96 33.90
CA THR A 677 42.47 -15.40 33.93
C THR A 677 41.00 -15.64 33.68
N ARG A 678 40.66 -16.18 32.52
CA ARG A 678 39.25 -16.34 32.10
C ARG A 678 38.80 -17.76 32.42
N GLU A 679 37.74 -17.90 33.17
CA GLU A 679 37.06 -19.17 33.36
C GLU A 679 36.16 -19.46 32.16
N LEU A 680 36.23 -20.65 31.60
CA LEU A 680 35.43 -21.10 30.45
C LEU A 680 34.80 -22.46 30.75
N THR A 681 33.59 -22.68 30.24
CA THR A 681 32.97 -23.99 30.20
C THR A 681 33.56 -24.81 29.06
N VAL A 682 33.44 -26.14 29.11
CA VAL A 682 33.84 -27.05 28.03
C VAL A 682 33.07 -26.72 26.73
N ARG A 683 31.82 -26.32 26.87
CA ARG A 683 30.99 -25.90 25.75
C ARG A 683 31.52 -24.64 25.06
N GLU A 684 31.91 -23.64 25.82
CA GLU A 684 32.48 -22.40 25.27
C GLU A 684 33.84 -22.67 24.60
N LEU A 685 34.67 -23.52 25.22
CA LEU A 685 35.92 -23.93 24.63
C LEU A 685 35.72 -24.69 23.30
N ALA A 686 34.81 -25.64 23.24
CA ALA A 686 34.52 -26.40 22.04
C ALA A 686 33.92 -25.50 20.92
N GLN A 687 33.09 -24.50 21.30
CA GLN A 687 32.52 -23.54 20.35
C GLN A 687 33.61 -22.62 19.78
N PHE A 688 34.50 -22.10 20.62
CA PHE A 688 35.65 -21.29 20.19
C PHE A 688 36.55 -22.08 19.23
N LEU A 689 36.96 -23.29 19.60
CA LEU A 689 37.81 -24.12 18.77
C LEU A 689 37.18 -24.50 17.42
N ARG A 690 35.85 -24.63 17.37
CA ARG A 690 35.12 -24.91 16.14
C ARG A 690 35.04 -23.71 15.21
N ASP A 691 34.82 -22.50 15.74
CA ASP A 691 34.70 -21.28 14.96
C ASP A 691 35.20 -20.07 15.80
N PRO A 692 36.53 -19.88 15.82
CA PRO A 692 37.15 -18.81 16.64
C PRO A 692 36.74 -17.41 16.17
N VAL A 693 36.49 -17.21 14.86
CA VAL A 693 36.15 -15.92 14.31
C VAL A 693 34.72 -15.52 14.73
N ALA A 694 33.74 -16.39 14.52
CA ALA A 694 32.36 -16.12 14.92
C ALA A 694 32.24 -15.93 16.44
N THR A 695 32.93 -16.73 17.23
CA THR A 695 32.93 -16.63 18.69
C THR A 695 33.55 -15.30 19.15
N HIS A 696 34.66 -14.89 18.53
CA HIS A 696 35.30 -13.62 18.85
C HIS A 696 34.45 -12.40 18.50
N LEU A 697 33.85 -12.40 17.28
CA LEU A 697 32.94 -11.34 16.85
C LEU A 697 31.69 -11.26 17.72
N SER A 698 31.14 -12.41 18.11
CA SER A 698 30.00 -12.46 19.03
C SER A 698 30.32 -11.89 20.40
N ALA A 699 31.49 -12.25 20.94
CA ALA A 699 31.91 -11.78 22.26
C ALA A 699 32.34 -10.30 22.27
N ALA A 700 32.99 -9.83 21.19
CA ALA A 700 33.55 -8.49 21.11
C ALA A 700 32.56 -7.43 20.64
N LEU A 701 31.64 -7.78 19.75
CA LEU A 701 30.70 -6.85 19.07
C LEU A 701 29.24 -7.12 19.44
N GLY A 702 28.93 -8.15 20.21
CA GLY A 702 27.57 -8.54 20.53
C GLY A 702 26.77 -9.09 19.34
N ILE A 703 27.42 -9.34 18.19
CA ILE A 703 26.77 -9.81 16.97
C ILE A 703 26.45 -11.30 17.12
N ARG A 704 25.16 -11.63 17.25
CA ARG A 704 24.69 -13.01 17.23
C ARG A 704 24.26 -13.38 15.82
N HIS A 705 24.99 -14.26 15.17
CA HIS A 705 24.72 -14.69 13.80
C HIS A 705 23.36 -15.39 13.59
N ASN A 706 22.73 -15.87 14.66
CA ASN A 706 21.44 -16.57 14.58
C ASN A 706 20.20 -15.67 14.44
N SER A 707 20.34 -14.34 14.62
CA SER A 707 19.18 -13.42 14.55
C SER A 707 18.68 -13.11 13.14
N LEU A 708 19.42 -13.51 12.09
CA LEU A 708 19.08 -13.20 10.69
C LEU A 708 18.28 -14.29 9.97
N ARG A 709 17.89 -15.38 10.65
CA ARG A 709 17.16 -16.50 10.07
C ARG A 709 15.88 -16.91 10.80
N SER A 710 15.17 -16.01 11.40
CA SER A 710 13.77 -16.29 11.73
C SER A 710 12.92 -15.95 10.49
N GLU A 711 12.81 -16.90 9.57
CA GLU A 711 11.72 -16.87 8.61
C GLU A 711 10.43 -16.84 9.42
N GLU A 712 9.63 -15.80 9.23
CA GLU A 712 8.34 -15.67 9.90
C GLU A 712 7.34 -16.59 9.21
N TYR A 713 7.13 -17.76 9.78
CA TYR A 713 6.14 -18.71 9.27
C TYR A 713 4.76 -18.36 9.80
N ASN A 714 3.88 -17.95 8.91
CA ASN A 714 2.45 -17.75 9.20
C ASN A 714 1.60 -18.99 8.88
N ASP A 715 2.13 -19.90 8.10
CA ASP A 715 1.41 -21.10 7.66
C ASP A 715 1.76 -22.30 8.55
N LEU A 716 0.84 -23.25 8.63
CA LEU A 716 1.10 -24.54 9.25
C LEU A 716 2.04 -25.35 8.34
N GLU A 717 3.09 -25.91 8.92
CA GLU A 717 3.91 -26.86 8.19
C GLU A 717 3.11 -28.13 7.94
N LEU A 718 2.96 -28.51 6.68
CA LEU A 718 2.29 -29.74 6.27
C LEU A 718 3.26 -30.91 6.14
N GLU A 719 4.54 -30.61 5.85
CA GLU A 719 5.62 -31.56 5.71
C GLU A 719 6.88 -31.07 6.41
N LEU A 720 7.52 -31.94 7.20
CA LEU A 720 8.82 -31.64 7.79
C LEU A 720 9.91 -31.60 6.71
N GLN A 721 10.64 -30.51 6.69
CA GLN A 721 11.80 -30.43 5.82
C GLN A 721 12.92 -31.37 6.31
N ARG A 722 13.60 -32.04 5.39
CA ARG A 722 14.72 -32.98 5.72
C ARG A 722 15.80 -32.38 6.62
N ARG A 723 15.96 -31.06 6.58
CA ARG A 723 16.93 -30.32 7.42
C ARG A 723 16.52 -30.26 8.90
N ASP A 724 15.22 -30.32 9.20
CA ASP A 724 14.68 -30.12 10.54
C ASP A 724 14.48 -31.46 11.27
N LEU A 725 14.38 -32.56 10.52
CA LEU A 725 14.23 -33.90 11.04
C LEU A 725 15.19 -34.26 12.19
N PRO A 726 16.52 -34.00 12.11
CA PRO A 726 17.44 -34.32 13.19
C PRO A 726 17.14 -33.59 14.50
N GLN A 727 16.65 -32.34 14.43
CA GLN A 727 16.31 -31.57 15.63
C GLN A 727 15.04 -32.12 16.29
N VAL A 728 14.03 -32.46 15.49
CA VAL A 728 12.79 -33.05 15.97
C VAL A 728 13.04 -34.42 16.62
N ILE A 729 13.76 -35.30 15.95
CA ILE A 729 14.16 -36.60 16.51
C ILE A 729 14.96 -36.43 17.81
N ARG A 730 15.84 -35.43 17.86
CA ARG A 730 16.61 -35.13 19.06
C ARG A 730 15.69 -34.72 20.22
N ARG A 731 14.72 -33.88 19.99
CA ARG A 731 13.75 -33.46 21.02
C ARG A 731 12.90 -34.66 21.50
N LEU A 732 12.39 -35.48 20.58
CA LEU A 732 11.66 -36.68 20.92
C LEU A 732 12.51 -37.66 21.73
N PHE A 733 13.78 -37.87 21.35
CA PHE A 733 14.73 -38.66 22.09
C PHE A 733 14.98 -38.11 23.51
N ASP A 734 15.20 -36.77 23.65
CA ASP A 734 15.38 -36.17 24.95
C ASP A 734 14.19 -36.34 25.89
N PHE A 735 12.95 -36.44 25.33
CA PHE A 735 11.76 -36.79 26.08
C PHE A 735 11.70 -38.27 26.42
N ALA A 736 11.93 -39.14 25.46
CA ALA A 736 11.91 -40.60 25.63
C ALA A 736 12.94 -41.10 26.67
N ASN A 737 14.07 -40.39 26.80
CA ASN A 737 15.13 -40.76 27.72
C ASN A 737 14.96 -40.23 29.15
N ARG A 738 13.88 -39.46 29.43
CA ARG A 738 13.50 -39.02 30.78
C ARG A 738 12.46 -39.96 31.36
N ASP A 739 12.66 -40.39 32.59
CA ASP A 739 11.90 -41.48 33.27
C ASP A 739 10.37 -41.29 33.38
N GLU A 740 9.77 -40.23 32.90
CA GLU A 740 8.37 -39.91 33.12
C GLU A 740 7.56 -39.63 31.85
N GLY A 741 8.12 -39.76 30.63
CA GLY A 741 7.45 -39.29 29.41
C GLY A 741 7.17 -40.39 28.38
N SER A 742 5.92 -40.53 27.97
CA SER A 742 5.53 -41.27 26.76
C SER A 742 6.01 -40.49 25.52
N THR A 743 6.60 -41.18 24.53
CA THR A 743 6.92 -40.60 23.21
C THR A 743 5.72 -39.96 22.52
N ASP A 744 4.52 -40.53 22.75
CA ASP A 744 3.26 -39.95 22.24
C ASP A 744 2.92 -38.61 22.87
N GLY A 745 3.13 -38.42 24.15
CA GLY A 745 2.94 -37.13 24.83
C GLY A 745 3.91 -36.10 24.33
N ALA A 746 5.18 -36.48 24.18
CA ALA A 746 6.20 -35.60 23.61
C ALA A 746 5.86 -35.17 22.17
N ARG A 747 5.39 -36.10 21.35
CA ARG A 747 4.96 -35.86 19.99
C ARG A 747 3.78 -34.87 19.94
N GLN A 748 2.76 -35.09 20.76
CA GLN A 748 1.62 -34.17 20.84
C GLN A 748 2.04 -32.76 21.26
N SER A 749 2.96 -32.65 22.21
CA SER A 749 3.51 -31.38 22.65
C SER A 749 4.28 -30.66 21.52
N LEU A 750 5.03 -31.41 20.70
CA LEU A 750 5.74 -30.84 19.54
C LEU A 750 4.79 -30.44 18.39
N VAL A 751 3.70 -31.19 18.19
CA VAL A 751 2.62 -30.80 17.26
C VAL A 751 2.00 -29.48 17.71
N GLN A 752 1.71 -29.34 18.99
CA GLN A 752 1.10 -28.11 19.52
C GLN A 752 2.05 -26.91 19.52
N SER A 753 3.37 -27.13 19.64
CA SER A 753 4.35 -26.05 19.47
C SER A 753 4.56 -25.63 18.00
N GLY A 754 4.03 -26.40 17.04
CA GLY A 754 4.24 -26.18 15.61
C GLY A 754 5.59 -26.66 15.09
N ASP A 755 6.31 -27.44 15.87
CA ASP A 755 7.59 -28.07 15.48
C ASP A 755 7.39 -29.31 14.60
N ILE A 756 6.22 -29.93 14.66
CA ILE A 756 5.83 -31.10 13.86
C ILE A 756 4.45 -30.87 13.24
N PRO A 757 4.23 -31.26 11.98
CA PRO A 757 2.92 -31.18 11.33
C PRO A 757 1.83 -31.95 12.13
N PRO A 758 0.56 -31.53 12.05
CA PRO A 758 -0.56 -32.28 12.61
C PRO A 758 -0.64 -33.70 12.07
N GLU A 759 -1.14 -34.65 12.87
CA GLU A 759 -1.17 -36.09 12.54
C GLU A 759 -1.84 -36.42 11.20
N HIS A 760 -2.84 -35.64 10.80
CA HIS A 760 -3.57 -35.85 9.54
C HIS A 760 -2.72 -35.72 8.28
N PHE A 761 -1.55 -35.08 8.38
CA PHE A 761 -0.65 -34.86 7.24
C PHE A 761 0.48 -35.88 7.13
N GLY A 762 0.56 -36.86 8.03
CA GLY A 762 1.49 -38.01 7.99
C GLY A 762 2.89 -37.70 8.53
N GLY A 763 3.72 -38.71 8.66
CA GLY A 763 5.14 -38.59 9.02
C GLY A 763 5.46 -38.56 10.52
N SER A 764 4.54 -38.14 11.38
CA SER A 764 4.81 -37.99 12.82
C SER A 764 5.09 -39.28 13.56
N ARG A 765 4.48 -40.41 13.13
CA ARG A 765 4.67 -41.72 13.75
C ARG A 765 6.04 -42.31 13.46
N GLU A 766 6.52 -42.21 12.22
CA GLU A 766 7.86 -42.66 11.82
C GLU A 766 8.96 -41.93 12.62
N LEU A 767 8.72 -40.63 12.94
CA LEU A 767 9.65 -39.88 13.77
C LEU A 767 9.72 -40.36 15.20
N SER A 768 8.57 -40.77 15.79
CA SER A 768 8.56 -41.37 17.12
C SER A 768 9.25 -42.72 17.16
N GLU A 769 8.99 -43.58 16.19
CA GLU A 769 9.65 -44.88 16.06
C GLU A 769 11.18 -44.71 15.92
N ARG A 770 11.61 -43.72 15.16
CA ARG A 770 13.06 -43.43 15.00
C ARG A 770 13.68 -42.86 16.28
N ALA A 771 12.95 -42.00 17.01
CA ALA A 771 13.42 -41.51 18.30
C ALA A 771 13.53 -42.61 19.37
N GLU A 772 12.63 -43.60 19.35
CA GLU A 772 12.67 -44.78 20.21
C GLU A 772 13.89 -45.66 19.92
N GLN A 773 14.22 -45.87 18.64
CA GLN A 773 15.43 -46.59 18.25
C GLN A 773 16.71 -45.88 18.79
N PHE A 774 16.76 -44.56 18.76
CA PHE A 774 17.88 -43.82 19.38
C PHE A 774 17.89 -43.99 20.91
N ALA A 775 16.72 -43.98 21.54
CA ALA A 775 16.61 -44.17 22.97
C ALA A 775 17.02 -45.62 23.39
N GLU A 776 16.63 -46.64 22.65
CA GLU A 776 17.04 -48.04 22.89
C GLU A 776 18.57 -48.17 22.75
N ALA A 777 19.17 -47.66 21.66
CA ALA A 777 20.61 -47.71 21.46
C ALA A 777 21.39 -46.93 22.56
N TYR A 778 20.82 -45.85 23.05
CA TYR A 778 21.41 -45.10 24.18
C TYR A 778 21.29 -45.92 25.49
N GLN A 779 20.17 -46.60 25.77
CA GLN A 779 19.96 -47.43 26.95
C GLN A 779 20.91 -48.63 26.98
N GLU A 780 21.34 -49.15 25.84
CA GLU A 780 22.40 -50.15 25.75
C GLU A 780 23.75 -49.67 26.30
N ILE A 781 24.05 -48.35 26.07
CA ILE A 781 25.27 -47.74 26.64
C ILE A 781 25.12 -47.64 28.16
N VAL A 782 23.94 -47.20 28.61
CA VAL A 782 23.62 -46.96 30.04
C VAL A 782 23.53 -48.24 30.84
N ARG A 783 23.16 -49.36 30.20
CA ARG A 783 22.96 -50.65 30.88
C ARG A 783 24.27 -51.14 31.58
N GLY A 784 24.18 -51.33 32.89
CA GLY A 784 25.34 -51.74 33.72
C GLY A 784 26.34 -50.61 33.99
N THR A 785 25.97 -49.36 33.81
CA THR A 785 26.77 -48.19 34.17
C THR A 785 26.12 -47.44 35.33
N GLN A 786 26.91 -46.67 36.01
CA GLN A 786 26.48 -45.76 37.06
C GLN A 786 26.69 -44.32 36.59
N ARG A 787 25.69 -43.45 36.68
CA ARG A 787 25.79 -42.00 36.38
C ARG A 787 26.59 -41.32 37.46
N SER A 788 27.55 -40.50 37.13
CA SER A 788 28.33 -39.66 38.06
C SER A 788 28.66 -38.33 37.41
N ASN A 789 28.73 -37.27 38.23
CA ASN A 789 29.18 -36.00 37.75
C ASN A 789 30.68 -35.85 38.07
N ILE A 790 31.45 -35.40 37.07
CA ILE A 790 32.85 -35.05 37.21
C ILE A 790 32.92 -33.51 37.25
N ARG A 791 33.35 -32.97 38.37
CA ARG A 791 33.68 -31.55 38.45
C ARG A 791 35.05 -31.34 37.82
N LEU A 792 35.09 -30.67 36.70
CA LEU A 792 36.29 -30.39 35.95
C LEU A 792 36.92 -29.12 36.45
N TYR A 793 38.24 -29.16 36.65
CA TYR A 793 39.06 -28.01 36.91
C TYR A 793 40.39 -28.20 36.15
N LEU A 794 40.49 -27.64 34.96
CA LEU A 794 41.65 -27.79 34.09
C LEU A 794 42.32 -26.42 33.88
N PRO A 795 43.41 -26.13 34.60
CA PRO A 795 44.19 -24.90 34.37
C PRO A 795 45.01 -25.06 33.07
N LEU A 796 44.87 -24.09 32.17
CA LEU A 796 45.66 -23.94 30.95
C LEU A 796 46.37 -22.58 31.00
N GLU A 797 47.41 -22.37 30.18
CA GLU A 797 48.10 -21.06 30.15
C GLU A 797 47.12 -19.91 29.85
N GLY A 798 46.83 -19.07 30.85
CA GLY A 798 46.00 -17.89 30.72
C GLY A 798 44.50 -18.11 30.78
N LEU A 799 44.02 -19.36 30.93
CA LEU A 799 42.61 -19.67 31.11
C LEU A 799 42.39 -20.92 32.00
N THR A 800 41.19 -21.03 32.56
CA THR A 800 40.82 -22.21 33.32
C THR A 800 39.51 -22.77 32.80
N VAL A 801 39.45 -24.05 32.53
CA VAL A 801 38.20 -24.71 32.14
C VAL A 801 37.53 -25.29 33.40
N ILE A 802 36.33 -24.80 33.68
CA ILE A 802 35.51 -25.24 34.84
C ILE A 802 34.16 -25.68 34.31
N ASP A 803 33.77 -26.92 34.64
CA ASP A 803 32.47 -27.46 34.24
C ASP A 803 32.07 -28.61 35.17
N ASP A 804 30.76 -28.94 35.18
CA ASP A 804 30.23 -30.12 35.82
C ASP A 804 29.67 -31.03 34.70
N ILE A 805 30.36 -32.11 34.38
CA ILE A 805 29.99 -32.99 33.28
C ILE A 805 29.43 -34.31 33.81
N GLU A 806 28.22 -34.65 33.37
CA GLU A 806 27.64 -35.98 33.60
C GLU A 806 28.34 -37.01 32.73
N VAL A 807 28.84 -38.06 33.34
CA VAL A 807 29.49 -39.20 32.70
C VAL A 807 28.88 -40.50 33.23
N LEU A 808 29.07 -41.58 32.45
CA LEU A 808 28.71 -42.92 32.84
C LEU A 808 29.95 -43.67 33.28
N ARG A 809 29.89 -44.46 34.34
CA ARG A 809 30.99 -45.29 34.80
C ARG A 809 30.63 -46.76 34.71
N ARG A 810 31.51 -47.56 34.08
CA ARG A 810 31.44 -49.02 34.03
C ARG A 810 32.78 -49.56 34.55
N ASP A 811 32.79 -50.15 35.74
CA ASP A 811 34.01 -50.53 36.42
C ASP A 811 35.02 -49.38 36.57
N THR A 812 36.16 -49.44 35.90
CA THR A 812 37.18 -48.39 35.88
C THR A 812 37.03 -47.41 34.66
N THR A 813 36.18 -47.77 33.70
CA THR A 813 35.98 -47.00 32.44
C THR A 813 35.03 -45.84 32.66
N VAL A 814 35.41 -44.63 32.20
CA VAL A 814 34.59 -43.42 32.16
C VAL A 814 34.06 -43.31 30.72
N ILE A 815 32.76 -43.24 30.59
CA ILE A 815 32.07 -43.13 29.27
C ILE A 815 31.44 -41.77 29.15
N VAL A 816 31.77 -41.04 28.08
CA VAL A 816 31.12 -39.79 27.67
C VAL A 816 30.09 -40.13 26.60
N PRO A 817 28.79 -40.08 26.92
CA PRO A 817 27.77 -40.47 25.93
C PRO A 817 27.41 -39.24 25.04
N PHE A 818 27.23 -39.52 23.76
CA PHE A 818 26.79 -38.52 22.78
C PHE A 818 25.80 -39.10 21.80
N VAL A 819 24.72 -38.38 21.49
CA VAL A 819 23.69 -38.81 20.53
C VAL A 819 23.64 -37.80 19.38
N GLN A 820 23.81 -38.29 18.15
CA GLN A 820 23.69 -37.53 16.91
C GLN A 820 22.57 -38.10 16.07
N THR A 821 21.47 -37.37 15.95
CA THR A 821 20.26 -37.85 15.25
C THR A 821 20.30 -37.72 13.72
N SER A 822 21.49 -37.50 13.16
CA SER A 822 21.75 -37.47 11.71
C SER A 822 23.03 -38.24 11.43
N ASN A 823 23.32 -38.46 10.15
CA ASN A 823 24.59 -39.07 9.74
C ASN A 823 25.80 -38.35 10.35
N LEU A 824 26.71 -39.13 10.92
CA LEU A 824 27.86 -38.59 11.62
C LEU A 824 28.82 -37.91 10.65
N ARG A 825 29.20 -36.68 10.98
CA ARG A 825 30.26 -35.92 10.25
C ARG A 825 31.30 -35.44 11.25
N LEU A 826 32.52 -35.22 10.83
CA LEU A 826 33.60 -34.72 11.70
C LEU A 826 33.20 -33.48 12.53
N ARG A 827 32.47 -32.54 11.91
CA ARG A 827 31.97 -31.34 12.60
C ARG A 827 31.03 -31.66 13.77
N HIS A 828 30.35 -32.78 13.75
CA HIS A 828 29.40 -33.19 14.81
C HIS A 828 30.11 -33.83 16.00
N VAL A 829 31.23 -34.55 15.73
CA VAL A 829 32.01 -35.23 16.73
C VAL A 829 32.94 -34.31 17.48
N PHE A 830 33.25 -33.14 16.91
CA PHE A 830 34.28 -32.23 17.43
C PHE A 830 34.01 -31.79 18.87
N ALA A 831 32.80 -31.29 19.19
CA ALA A 831 32.46 -30.83 20.50
C ALA A 831 32.45 -31.95 21.56
N PRO A 832 31.80 -33.11 21.33
CA PRO A 832 31.88 -34.25 22.26
C PRO A 832 33.28 -34.83 22.37
N TRP A 833 34.10 -34.73 21.33
CA TRP A 833 35.52 -35.16 21.39
C TRP A 833 36.33 -34.23 22.32
N VAL A 834 36.16 -32.91 22.22
CA VAL A 834 36.80 -31.95 23.14
C VAL A 834 36.32 -32.20 24.56
N GLN A 835 35.04 -32.48 24.79
CA GLN A 835 34.53 -32.87 26.09
C GLN A 835 35.21 -34.12 26.63
N ALA A 836 35.31 -35.17 25.84
CA ALA A 836 35.96 -36.40 26.24
C ALA A 836 37.48 -36.24 26.53
N LEU A 837 38.16 -35.38 25.77
CA LEU A 837 39.59 -35.01 26.03
C LEU A 837 39.73 -34.28 27.36
N VAL A 838 38.85 -33.34 27.67
CA VAL A 838 38.88 -32.59 28.96
C VAL A 838 38.59 -33.53 30.13
N VAL A 839 37.63 -34.43 29.98
CA VAL A 839 37.36 -35.50 30.95
C VAL A 839 38.57 -36.39 31.12
N ARG A 840 39.24 -36.78 30.05
CA ARG A 840 40.44 -37.61 30.06
C ARG A 840 41.59 -36.91 30.80
N ALA A 841 41.80 -35.63 30.52
CA ALA A 841 42.83 -34.84 31.22
C ALA A 841 42.57 -34.65 32.71
N SER A 842 41.32 -34.78 33.12
CA SER A 842 40.88 -34.59 34.51
C SER A 842 40.69 -35.92 35.28
N THR A 843 40.88 -37.04 34.63
CA THR A 843 40.77 -38.38 35.25
C THR A 843 42.13 -39.05 35.46
N PRO A 844 42.29 -39.93 36.51
CA PRO A 844 43.53 -40.67 36.70
C PRO A 844 43.90 -41.55 35.49
N ASP A 845 45.19 -41.73 35.24
CA ASP A 845 45.74 -42.59 34.16
C ASP A 845 45.24 -44.07 34.21
N SER A 846 44.83 -44.54 35.40
CA SER A 846 44.28 -45.90 35.58
C SER A 846 42.82 -46.05 35.11
N SER A 847 42.16 -44.95 34.67
CA SER A 847 40.77 -44.95 34.27
C SER A 847 40.64 -44.60 32.76
N PRO A 848 40.43 -45.55 31.88
CA PRO A 848 40.20 -45.30 30.45
C PRO A 848 38.94 -44.45 30.25
N VAL A 849 39.00 -43.52 29.26
CA VAL A 849 37.88 -42.71 28.84
C VAL A 849 37.42 -43.13 27.46
N GLU A 850 36.16 -43.39 27.27
CA GLU A 850 35.54 -43.72 26.00
C GLU A 850 34.49 -42.70 25.60
N LEU A 851 34.49 -42.20 24.36
CA LEU A 851 33.40 -41.48 23.76
C LEU A 851 32.47 -42.46 23.05
N CYS A 852 31.23 -42.64 23.59
CA CYS A 852 30.22 -43.47 22.97
C CYS A 852 29.26 -42.64 22.16
N VAL A 853 29.14 -42.86 20.87
CA VAL A 853 28.32 -42.09 19.93
C VAL A 853 27.21 -42.96 19.40
N VAL A 854 25.96 -42.54 19.64
CA VAL A 854 24.78 -43.09 18.97
C VAL A 854 24.46 -42.22 17.76
N THR A 855 24.43 -42.79 16.58
CA THR A 855 24.29 -42.04 15.32
C THR A 855 23.54 -42.83 14.27
N LEU A 856 23.21 -42.17 13.16
CA LEU A 856 22.59 -42.77 11.99
C LEU A 856 23.69 -43.17 10.97
N ARG A 857 23.64 -44.42 10.46
CA ARG A 857 24.50 -44.89 9.40
C ARG A 857 23.67 -45.76 8.43
N GLU A 858 23.63 -45.34 7.16
CA GLU A 858 22.81 -45.99 6.14
C GLU A 858 21.35 -46.27 6.56
N GLU A 859 20.75 -45.32 7.23
CA GLU A 859 19.37 -45.31 7.81
C GLU A 859 19.18 -46.20 9.05
N GLU A 860 20.21 -46.88 9.54
CA GLU A 860 20.16 -47.64 10.80
C GLU A 860 20.78 -46.86 11.96
N VAL A 861 20.22 -46.98 13.16
CA VAL A 861 20.78 -46.41 14.38
C VAL A 861 21.87 -47.31 14.90
N VAL A 862 23.09 -46.80 14.99
CA VAL A 862 24.27 -47.57 15.41
C VAL A 862 24.96 -46.94 16.61
N ASN A 863 25.62 -47.75 17.41
CA ASN A 863 26.39 -47.35 18.58
C ASN A 863 27.90 -47.57 18.27
N GLU A 864 28.63 -46.46 18.23
CA GLU A 864 30.10 -46.47 17.98
C GLU A 864 30.88 -46.09 19.25
N ARG A 865 31.95 -46.82 19.57
CA ARG A 865 32.84 -46.51 20.70
C ARG A 865 34.16 -46.03 20.20
N LEU A 866 34.59 -44.86 20.66
CA LEU A 866 35.82 -44.22 20.30
C LEU A 866 36.70 -44.10 21.56
N PRO A 867 37.84 -44.80 21.65
CA PRO A 867 38.74 -44.68 22.78
C PRO A 867 39.40 -43.31 22.77
N VAL A 868 39.49 -42.65 23.93
CA VAL A 868 40.17 -41.39 24.12
C VAL A 868 41.52 -41.65 24.77
N LEU A 869 42.57 -41.55 23.97
CA LEU A 869 43.96 -41.86 24.38
C LEU A 869 44.53 -40.81 25.32
#